data_c404f586f9c3f55d3251463da2ab58e5
#
_entry.id   c404f586f9c3f55d3251463da2ab58e5
#
_cell.length_a   1.000
_cell.length_b   1.000
_cell.length_c   1.000
_cell.angle_alpha   90.00
_cell.angle_beta   90.00
_cell.angle_gamma   90.00
#
_symmetry.space_group_name_H-M   'P 1'
#
loop_
_entity.id
_entity.type
_entity.pdbx_description
1 polymer ?
#
loop_
_entity_poly.entity_id
_entity_poly.type
_entity_poly.pdbx_seq_one_letter_code
_entity_poly.pdbx_strand_id
1 'polypeptide(L)'
;MKPESLGAADGISGGGAGGRRPLLAERRFAPLFWCQFFSAFNDNFLKNALLFLILWGTTGAGGAGQSGSALVTLAGAFFIAPFFLLSALGGELADRLDKALLAQRLKLAEMAASALAVLGFLMASVPVLFAALFVFGTISALFGPVKYGILPDHLPRDRLTAANALVEFATFLAILGGTVAGGLAVAIPGGRVVLAVTVVVFAVLSWLAARLIPPTGEAAPELRVRRNVFASTWGLARDLRQDSRIWRASLATSWFWMVGAIALALLPAMVRNVLGGETGTATIALVAFSVGIGIGSGLAAWLAGGRIVLLPAVIGMALMGVFLIDLWWVTHDLPRQAGALRLFPAHLGHVLADLVGLSAAGGLLVVPTFAAVQAWAGPERRARVVGGVNVISAAAMAAGALVVAFAQKLGAGESVLLGAMGLASLIASGVMLARLPTEPARDLLWMLLRLLYRIEVTGAENIAKAGPRSLIALNHVSWLDAGVALALVETSPVFAIDAEVARRWWVRPLLRLGQALPLDPARPFATRVLIHAVAAGSPVVIFPEGRITVTGSLMKVYDGAAMVADKSGAMIVPVRIDGLENSLFSRLAPEQVRRRLFPHLRVTVLPPQPLVIDPELRGRPRRVAGGAALYRILSELVFATSPIDRTLFQAVAAAAREHGRKRIAVQDPTSGTMTYGRLLTGAAV
;
A
#
# COMPACT_ATOMS: atom_id res chain seq x y z
N MET A 1 37.40 31.05 -31.10
CA MET A 1 36.56 30.71 -29.94
C MET A 1 35.75 29.46 -30.30
N LYS A 2 36.04 28.34 -29.69
CA LYS A 2 35.35 27.07 -29.89
C LYS A 2 34.00 27.11 -29.12
N PRO A 3 32.91 26.57 -29.67
CA PRO A 3 31.67 26.40 -28.89
C PRO A 3 31.83 25.27 -27.88
N GLU A 4 31.55 25.58 -26.62
CA GLU A 4 31.48 24.59 -25.54
C GLU A 4 30.30 23.65 -25.79
N SER A 5 30.62 22.38 -25.69
CA SER A 5 29.72 21.23 -25.79
C SER A 5 28.63 21.30 -24.73
N LEU A 6 27.40 21.41 -25.16
CA LEU A 6 26.20 21.07 -24.35
C LEU A 6 26.34 19.65 -23.82
N GLY A 7 26.38 19.55 -22.53
CA GLY A 7 26.48 18.30 -21.79
C GLY A 7 25.36 17.33 -22.19
N ALA A 8 25.77 16.10 -22.42
CA ALA A 8 24.95 14.99 -22.78
C ALA A 8 23.74 14.86 -21.84
N ALA A 9 22.56 14.93 -22.42
CA ALA A 9 21.34 14.46 -21.80
C ALA A 9 21.49 12.94 -21.58
N ASP A 10 21.76 12.56 -20.36
CA ASP A 10 21.72 11.16 -19.95
C ASP A 10 20.34 10.56 -20.26
N GLY A 11 20.37 9.70 -21.25
CA GLY A 11 19.52 8.57 -21.48
C GLY A 11 18.06 8.67 -21.06
N ILE A 12 17.20 9.24 -21.90
CA ILE A 12 15.83 8.71 -22.03
C ILE A 12 16.00 7.33 -22.74
N SER A 13 16.45 6.35 -21.98
CA SER A 13 16.33 4.95 -22.39
C SER A 13 14.84 4.67 -22.48
N GLY A 14 14.36 4.47 -23.71
CA GLY A 14 13.00 4.11 -24.03
C GLY A 14 12.47 3.02 -23.09
N GLY A 15 11.64 3.42 -22.16
CA GLY A 15 10.78 2.53 -21.41
C GLY A 15 9.71 1.98 -22.33
N GLY A 16 10.13 1.14 -23.29
CA GLY A 16 9.20 0.26 -23.97
C GLY A 16 8.41 -0.50 -22.92
N ALA A 17 7.19 -0.90 -23.21
CA ALA A 17 6.28 -1.69 -22.41
C ALA A 17 6.83 -3.08 -22.00
N GLY A 18 8.06 -3.10 -21.49
CA GLY A 18 8.67 -4.18 -20.75
C GLY A 18 8.05 -4.16 -19.35
N GLY A 19 7.21 -5.15 -19.06
CA GLY A 19 6.52 -5.29 -17.80
C GLY A 19 7.47 -5.04 -16.62
N ARG A 20 7.08 -4.14 -15.71
CA ARG A 20 7.84 -3.85 -14.49
C ARG A 20 8.19 -5.17 -13.80
N ARG A 21 9.45 -5.38 -13.48
CA ARG A 21 9.90 -6.61 -12.82
C ARG A 21 9.13 -6.82 -11.52
N PRO A 22 8.74 -8.06 -11.18
CA PRO A 22 8.17 -8.38 -9.88
C PRO A 22 9.08 -7.88 -8.76
N LEU A 23 8.52 -7.35 -7.67
CA LEU A 23 9.30 -6.83 -6.53
C LEU A 23 10.32 -7.86 -6.00
N LEU A 24 9.94 -9.13 -5.93
CA LEU A 24 10.82 -10.21 -5.47
C LEU A 24 11.99 -10.51 -6.40
N ALA A 25 11.97 -10.01 -7.65
CA ALA A 25 13.09 -10.11 -8.59
C ALA A 25 13.99 -8.85 -8.57
N GLU A 26 13.64 -7.83 -7.76
CA GLU A 26 14.41 -6.59 -7.69
C GLU A 26 15.45 -6.64 -6.56
N ARG A 27 16.71 -6.34 -6.89
CA ARG A 27 17.81 -6.26 -5.94
C ARG A 27 17.55 -5.26 -4.80
N ARG A 28 16.71 -4.25 -5.02
CA ARG A 28 16.38 -3.23 -4.01
C ARG A 28 15.36 -3.70 -2.98
N PHE A 29 14.61 -4.80 -3.26
CA PHE A 29 13.55 -5.28 -2.37
C PHE A 29 13.78 -6.72 -1.88
N ALA A 30 14.16 -7.64 -2.75
CA ALA A 30 14.26 -9.07 -2.43
C ALA A 30 15.15 -9.39 -1.21
N PRO A 31 16.34 -8.78 -1.03
CA PRO A 31 17.16 -9.05 0.14
C PRO A 31 16.50 -8.65 1.46
N LEU A 32 15.82 -7.50 1.49
CA LEU A 32 15.07 -7.05 2.66
C LEU A 32 13.90 -7.99 2.98
N PHE A 33 13.18 -8.43 1.95
CA PHE A 33 12.08 -9.38 2.07
C PHE A 33 12.54 -10.69 2.73
N TRP A 34 13.61 -11.30 2.22
CA TRP A 34 14.12 -12.54 2.78
C TRP A 34 14.74 -12.37 4.17
N CYS A 35 15.47 -11.26 4.40
CA CYS A 35 16.03 -10.94 5.71
C CYS A 35 14.93 -10.89 6.78
N GLN A 36 13.85 -10.16 6.53
CA GLN A 36 12.75 -10.02 7.47
C GLN A 36 11.93 -11.31 7.62
N PHE A 37 11.76 -12.10 6.54
CA PHE A 37 11.08 -13.39 6.59
C PHE A 37 11.81 -14.37 7.51
N PHE A 38 13.12 -14.55 7.31
CA PHE A 38 13.92 -15.47 8.12
C PHE A 38 14.00 -15.02 9.58
N SER A 39 14.11 -13.72 9.82
CA SER A 39 14.09 -13.17 11.18
C SER A 39 12.75 -13.39 11.87
N ALA A 40 11.63 -13.06 11.23
CA ALA A 40 10.30 -13.25 11.79
C ALA A 40 9.98 -14.74 12.04
N PHE A 41 10.45 -15.63 11.15
CA PHE A 41 10.36 -17.08 11.36
C PHE A 41 11.12 -17.47 12.62
N ASN A 42 12.35 -17.03 12.76
CA ASN A 42 13.23 -17.38 13.87
C ASN A 42 12.70 -16.90 15.22
N ASP A 43 12.18 -15.67 15.28
CA ASP A 43 11.55 -15.09 16.47
C ASP A 43 10.35 -15.96 16.94
N ASN A 44 9.48 -16.34 16.00
CA ASN A 44 8.30 -17.13 16.34
C ASN A 44 8.62 -18.60 16.60
N PHE A 45 9.63 -19.14 15.91
CA PHE A 45 10.14 -20.48 16.16
C PHE A 45 10.68 -20.60 17.59
N LEU A 46 11.57 -19.70 18.02
CA LEU A 46 12.13 -19.68 19.38
C LEU A 46 11.04 -19.50 20.43
N LYS A 47 10.13 -18.52 20.23
CA LYS A 47 9.03 -18.24 21.15
C LYS A 47 8.15 -19.46 21.35
N ASN A 48 7.68 -20.07 20.25
CA ASN A 48 6.76 -21.20 20.34
C ASN A 48 7.47 -22.49 20.82
N ALA A 49 8.71 -22.74 20.42
CA ALA A 49 9.51 -23.82 20.99
C ALA A 49 9.61 -23.72 22.50
N LEU A 50 9.90 -22.51 23.04
CA LEU A 50 9.89 -22.29 24.49
C LEU A 50 8.51 -22.57 25.12
N LEU A 51 7.42 -22.11 24.51
CA LEU A 51 6.07 -22.36 25.01
C LEU A 51 5.75 -23.86 25.05
N PHE A 52 6.10 -24.60 23.99
CA PHE A 52 5.89 -26.06 23.96
C PHE A 52 6.78 -26.79 24.97
N LEU A 53 8.03 -26.34 25.18
CA LEU A 53 8.90 -26.91 26.22
C LEU A 53 8.38 -26.66 27.64
N ILE A 54 7.76 -25.51 27.91
CA ILE A 54 7.12 -25.23 29.23
C ILE A 54 5.90 -26.09 29.42
N LEU A 55 5.06 -26.31 28.39
CA LEU A 55 3.79 -27.01 28.51
C LEU A 55 3.91 -28.55 28.50
N TRP A 56 4.86 -29.08 27.71
CA TRP A 56 5.03 -30.50 27.48
C TRP A 56 6.45 -31.04 27.70
N GLY A 57 7.41 -30.16 28.06
CA GLY A 57 8.81 -30.55 28.18
C GLY A 57 9.09 -31.35 29.47
N THR A 58 10.14 -32.19 29.41
CA THR A 58 10.67 -33.07 30.46
C THR A 58 11.42 -32.33 31.58
N THR A 59 11.23 -31.03 31.74
CA THR A 59 12.00 -30.19 32.66
C THR A 59 11.48 -30.20 34.10
N GLY A 60 10.88 -31.30 34.57
CA GLY A 60 10.56 -31.46 36.00
C GLY A 60 9.64 -30.42 36.69
N ALA A 61 9.46 -29.26 36.04
CA ALA A 61 8.53 -28.20 36.43
C ALA A 61 7.13 -28.43 35.83
N GLY A 62 6.92 -29.60 35.24
CA GLY A 62 5.71 -29.99 34.54
C GLY A 62 4.61 -30.43 35.48
N GLY A 63 3.94 -29.51 36.04
CA GLY A 63 2.56 -29.66 36.38
C GLY A 63 1.75 -28.84 35.40
N ALA A 64 0.76 -29.40 34.73
CA ALA A 64 -0.31 -28.71 34.04
C ALA A 64 -1.14 -27.85 35.03
N GLY A 65 -0.47 -27.07 35.86
CA GLY A 65 -1.00 -26.20 36.90
C GLY A 65 -0.87 -24.72 36.54
N GLN A 66 -1.39 -23.87 37.39
CA GLN A 66 -1.38 -22.38 37.24
C GLN A 66 0.02 -21.80 36.93
N SER A 67 1.11 -22.46 37.35
CA SER A 67 2.48 -22.07 37.10
C SER A 67 2.88 -22.11 35.60
N GLY A 68 2.42 -23.09 34.82
CA GLY A 68 2.72 -23.21 33.39
C GLY A 68 2.04 -22.13 32.57
N SER A 69 0.79 -21.82 32.85
CA SER A 69 0.05 -20.75 32.15
C SER A 69 0.62 -19.37 32.41
N ALA A 70 1.10 -19.12 33.65
CA ALA A 70 1.78 -17.87 34.00
C ALA A 70 3.10 -17.71 33.22
N LEU A 71 3.91 -18.75 33.08
CA LEU A 71 5.16 -18.72 32.30
C LEU A 71 4.91 -18.49 30.80
N VAL A 72 3.84 -19.06 30.23
CA VAL A 72 3.43 -18.82 28.86
C VAL A 72 3.10 -17.33 28.63
N THR A 73 2.28 -16.75 29.52
CA THR A 73 1.96 -15.31 29.47
C THR A 73 3.20 -14.44 29.62
N LEU A 74 4.10 -14.81 30.54
CA LEU A 74 5.35 -14.13 30.78
C LEU A 74 6.26 -14.16 29.54
N ALA A 75 6.34 -15.26 28.80
CA ALA A 75 7.11 -15.36 27.57
C ALA A 75 6.62 -14.38 26.50
N GLY A 76 5.29 -14.25 26.36
CA GLY A 76 4.71 -13.22 25.47
C GLY A 76 5.09 -11.80 25.88
N ALA A 77 5.01 -11.50 27.19
CA ALA A 77 5.38 -10.20 27.72
C ALA A 77 6.89 -9.90 27.53
N PHE A 78 7.76 -10.87 27.76
CA PHE A 78 9.22 -10.72 27.55
C PHE A 78 9.58 -10.42 26.10
N PHE A 79 8.86 -10.98 25.15
CA PHE A 79 9.09 -10.71 23.73
C PHE A 79 8.56 -9.33 23.30
N ILE A 80 7.42 -8.88 23.86
CA ILE A 80 6.77 -7.61 23.44
C ILE A 80 7.35 -6.40 24.19
N ALA A 81 7.79 -6.54 25.43
CA ALA A 81 8.29 -5.44 26.22
C ALA A 81 9.42 -4.61 25.54
N PRO A 82 10.41 -5.22 24.85
CA PRO A 82 11.39 -4.48 24.08
C PRO A 82 10.81 -3.58 22.98
N PHE A 83 9.70 -3.97 22.34
CA PHE A 83 9.06 -3.14 21.31
C PHE A 83 8.54 -1.83 21.89
N PHE A 84 7.95 -1.87 23.06
CA PHE A 84 7.53 -0.65 23.75
C PHE A 84 8.70 0.23 24.18
N LEU A 85 9.76 -0.38 24.68
CA LEU A 85 10.92 0.33 25.23
C LEU A 85 11.88 0.85 24.16
N LEU A 86 12.19 0.03 23.15
CA LEU A 86 13.37 0.23 22.29
C LEU A 86 13.02 0.60 20.83
N SER A 87 11.75 0.50 20.37
CA SER A 87 11.43 0.85 18.98
C SER A 87 11.68 2.32 18.67
N ALA A 88 11.52 3.23 19.63
CA ALA A 88 11.85 4.65 19.46
C ALA A 88 13.36 4.84 19.23
N LEU A 89 14.19 4.19 20.03
CA LEU A 89 15.65 4.16 19.87
C LEU A 89 16.05 3.56 18.51
N GLY A 90 15.42 2.45 18.10
CA GLY A 90 15.61 1.85 16.78
C GLY A 90 15.33 2.82 15.65
N GLY A 91 14.27 3.63 15.78
CA GLY A 91 13.93 4.69 14.83
C GLY A 91 14.98 5.81 14.77
N GLU A 92 15.48 6.28 15.94
CA GLU A 92 16.53 7.30 16.01
C GLU A 92 17.84 6.80 15.38
N LEU A 93 18.23 5.56 15.66
CA LEU A 93 19.42 4.92 15.07
C LEU A 93 19.28 4.75 13.55
N ALA A 94 18.10 4.34 13.08
CA ALA A 94 17.85 4.11 11.67
C ALA A 94 17.75 5.41 10.84
N ASP A 95 17.34 6.53 11.43
CA ASP A 95 17.39 7.83 10.75
C ASP A 95 18.80 8.43 10.77
N ARG A 96 19.59 8.16 11.81
CA ARG A 96 20.96 8.67 11.94
C ARG A 96 21.97 7.91 11.10
N LEU A 97 21.86 6.59 11.05
CA LEU A 97 22.82 5.68 10.39
C LEU A 97 22.27 5.17 9.06
N ASP A 98 23.15 4.68 8.19
CA ASP A 98 22.70 3.91 7.02
C ASP A 98 21.90 2.68 7.48
N LYS A 99 20.65 2.60 7.00
CA LYS A 99 19.70 1.56 7.44
C LYS A 99 20.11 0.16 7.02
N ALA A 100 20.78 0.01 5.86
CA ALA A 100 21.28 -1.28 5.41
C ALA A 100 22.42 -1.76 6.31
N LEU A 101 23.34 -0.88 6.68
CA LEU A 101 24.42 -1.19 7.62
C LEU A 101 23.86 -1.53 9.01
N LEU A 102 22.87 -0.78 9.49
CA LEU A 102 22.22 -1.06 10.76
C LEU A 102 21.51 -2.43 10.73
N ALA A 103 20.80 -2.76 9.65
CA ALA A 103 20.19 -4.09 9.44
C ALA A 103 21.25 -5.20 9.55
N GLN A 104 22.39 -5.05 8.86
CA GLN A 104 23.49 -6.04 8.90
C GLN A 104 24.03 -6.24 10.30
N ARG A 105 24.25 -5.16 11.07
CA ARG A 105 24.75 -5.22 12.45
C ARG A 105 23.74 -5.87 13.40
N LEU A 106 22.46 -5.55 13.26
CA LEU A 106 21.40 -6.15 14.06
C LEU A 106 21.25 -7.65 13.77
N LYS A 107 21.39 -8.06 12.49
CA LYS A 107 21.32 -9.49 12.14
C LYS A 107 22.58 -10.26 12.54
N LEU A 108 23.73 -9.62 12.58
CA LEU A 108 24.94 -10.19 13.19
C LEU A 108 24.75 -10.39 14.70
N ALA A 109 24.15 -9.42 15.39
CA ALA A 109 23.81 -9.55 16.80
C ALA A 109 22.76 -10.67 17.05
N GLU A 110 21.78 -10.85 16.15
CA GLU A 110 20.81 -11.96 16.21
C GLU A 110 21.51 -13.32 16.06
N MET A 111 22.49 -13.42 15.17
CA MET A 111 23.29 -14.62 15.00
C MET A 111 24.13 -14.91 16.27
N ALA A 112 24.69 -13.89 16.92
CA ALA A 112 25.36 -14.05 18.22
C ALA A 112 24.38 -14.46 19.32
N ALA A 113 23.18 -13.88 19.35
CA ALA A 113 22.11 -14.22 20.30
C ALA A 113 21.58 -15.64 20.11
N SER A 114 21.67 -16.20 18.91
CA SER A 114 21.29 -17.60 18.66
C SER A 114 22.14 -18.59 19.46
N ALA A 115 23.38 -18.24 19.80
CA ALA A 115 24.22 -19.07 20.69
C ALA A 115 23.61 -19.21 22.10
N LEU A 116 22.98 -18.15 22.60
CA LEU A 116 22.26 -18.21 23.89
C LEU A 116 21.03 -19.13 23.81
N ALA A 117 20.29 -19.08 22.68
CA ALA A 117 19.16 -19.98 22.43
C ALA A 117 19.64 -21.45 22.34
N VAL A 118 20.73 -21.71 21.62
CA VAL A 118 21.36 -23.05 21.52
C VAL A 118 21.71 -23.57 22.91
N LEU A 119 22.39 -22.75 23.73
CA LEU A 119 22.75 -23.11 25.12
C LEU A 119 21.48 -23.46 25.92
N GLY A 120 20.43 -22.63 25.80
CA GLY A 120 19.16 -22.85 26.49
C GLY A 120 18.47 -24.15 26.07
N PHE A 121 18.47 -24.48 24.77
CA PHE A 121 17.90 -25.74 24.28
C PHE A 121 18.70 -26.96 24.72
N LEU A 122 20.03 -26.92 24.60
CA LEU A 122 20.88 -28.04 24.96
C LEU A 122 20.86 -28.33 26.50
N MET A 123 20.88 -27.26 27.31
CA MET A 123 20.76 -27.36 28.76
C MET A 123 19.35 -27.57 29.28
N ALA A 124 18.33 -27.51 28.39
CA ALA A 124 16.92 -27.51 28.76
C ALA A 124 16.58 -26.44 29.83
N SER A 125 17.24 -25.28 29.77
CA SER A 125 17.13 -24.23 30.77
C SER A 125 16.11 -23.19 30.34
N VAL A 126 14.94 -23.21 30.98
CA VAL A 126 13.87 -22.21 30.75
C VAL A 126 14.35 -20.78 31.00
N PRO A 127 15.08 -20.45 32.08
CA PRO A 127 15.60 -19.09 32.29
C PRO A 127 16.53 -18.60 31.17
N VAL A 128 17.41 -19.46 30.65
CA VAL A 128 18.33 -19.11 29.55
C VAL A 128 17.52 -18.85 28.25
N LEU A 129 16.49 -19.65 27.99
CA LEU A 129 15.58 -19.43 26.84
C LEU A 129 14.77 -18.14 26.97
N PHE A 130 14.34 -17.75 28.17
CA PHE A 130 13.72 -16.44 28.42
C PHE A 130 14.70 -15.28 28.15
N ALA A 131 15.96 -15.42 28.57
CA ALA A 131 17.00 -14.43 28.26
C ALA A 131 17.24 -14.33 26.74
N ALA A 132 17.32 -15.48 26.05
CA ALA A 132 17.42 -15.52 24.59
C ALA A 132 16.21 -14.83 23.93
N LEU A 133 15.00 -15.14 24.37
CA LEU A 133 13.76 -14.56 23.85
C LEU A 133 13.71 -13.03 24.04
N PHE A 134 14.16 -12.53 25.17
CA PHE A 134 14.26 -11.09 25.43
C PHE A 134 15.26 -10.40 24.50
N VAL A 135 16.45 -11.03 24.28
CA VAL A 135 17.46 -10.50 23.34
C VAL A 135 16.96 -10.50 21.91
N PHE A 136 16.27 -11.58 21.46
CA PHE A 136 15.63 -11.62 20.14
C PHE A 136 14.57 -10.53 20.01
N GLY A 137 13.68 -10.38 21.01
CA GLY A 137 12.69 -9.30 21.05
C GLY A 137 13.33 -7.90 20.99
N THR A 138 14.48 -7.71 21.66
CA THR A 138 15.26 -6.46 21.60
C THR A 138 15.75 -6.17 20.19
N ILE A 139 16.35 -7.15 19.53
CA ILE A 139 16.87 -7.00 18.16
C ILE A 139 15.72 -6.74 17.18
N SER A 140 14.61 -7.45 17.32
CA SER A 140 13.42 -7.28 16.49
C SER A 140 12.75 -5.91 16.70
N ALA A 141 12.72 -5.40 17.93
CA ALA A 141 12.23 -4.06 18.24
C ALA A 141 13.08 -2.96 17.59
N LEU A 142 14.40 -3.12 17.55
CA LEU A 142 15.31 -2.20 16.87
C LEU A 142 15.24 -2.34 15.34
N PHE A 143 15.02 -3.54 14.83
CA PHE A 143 14.94 -3.82 13.40
C PHE A 143 13.61 -3.38 12.76
N GLY A 144 12.50 -3.35 13.49
CA GLY A 144 11.19 -2.95 12.99
C GLY A 144 11.20 -1.60 12.24
N PRO A 145 11.67 -0.50 12.85
CA PRO A 145 11.82 0.79 12.19
C PRO A 145 12.74 0.77 10.96
N VAL A 146 13.77 -0.06 10.97
CA VAL A 146 14.73 -0.22 9.86
C VAL A 146 14.05 -0.83 8.65
N LYS A 147 13.37 -1.99 8.82
CA LYS A 147 12.74 -2.73 7.70
C LYS A 147 11.69 -1.91 6.97
N TYR A 148 10.85 -1.19 7.70
CA TYR A 148 9.82 -0.36 7.09
C TYR A 148 10.36 0.99 6.62
N GLY A 149 11.42 1.51 7.24
CA GLY A 149 12.10 2.75 6.84
C GLY A 149 12.87 2.63 5.53
N ILE A 150 13.42 1.45 5.21
CA ILE A 150 14.14 1.17 3.96
C ILE A 150 13.22 1.20 2.73
N LEU A 151 11.96 0.77 2.88
CA LEU A 151 11.05 0.63 1.74
C LEU A 151 10.92 1.90 0.89
N PRO A 152 10.65 3.09 1.48
CA PRO A 152 10.54 4.31 0.68
C PRO A 152 11.90 4.89 0.25
N ASP A 153 13.02 4.40 0.78
CA ASP A 153 14.36 4.81 0.32
C ASP A 153 14.76 4.04 -0.94
N HIS A 154 14.31 2.79 -1.07
CA HIS A 154 14.63 1.93 -2.21
C HIS A 154 13.54 1.91 -3.30
N LEU A 155 12.29 2.19 -2.93
CA LEU A 155 11.15 2.05 -3.83
C LEU A 155 10.43 3.39 -4.04
N PRO A 156 9.95 3.66 -5.25
CA PRO A 156 9.13 4.82 -5.51
C PRO A 156 7.76 4.68 -4.80
N ARG A 157 7.12 5.82 -4.56
CA ARG A 157 5.89 5.94 -3.76
C ARG A 157 4.75 5.05 -4.27
N ASP A 158 4.63 4.89 -5.58
CA ASP A 158 3.60 4.06 -6.23
C ASP A 158 3.75 2.56 -5.97
N ARG A 159 4.90 2.11 -5.49
CA ARG A 159 5.16 0.70 -5.15
C ARG A 159 5.08 0.38 -3.66
N LEU A 160 4.96 1.40 -2.79
CA LEU A 160 4.99 1.20 -1.34
C LEU A 160 3.86 0.30 -0.84
N THR A 161 2.64 0.47 -1.37
CA THR A 161 1.50 -0.34 -0.94
C THR A 161 1.71 -1.82 -1.29
N ALA A 162 2.23 -2.11 -2.50
CA ALA A 162 2.55 -3.47 -2.91
C ALA A 162 3.72 -4.08 -2.10
N ALA A 163 4.74 -3.27 -1.78
CA ALA A 163 5.86 -3.71 -0.96
C ALA A 163 5.42 -4.04 0.47
N ASN A 164 4.60 -3.17 1.09
CA ASN A 164 4.04 -3.43 2.42
C ASN A 164 3.16 -4.69 2.42
N ALA A 165 2.34 -4.89 1.38
CA ALA A 165 1.53 -6.11 1.25
C ALA A 165 2.37 -7.38 1.26
N LEU A 166 3.48 -7.40 0.52
CA LEU A 166 4.41 -8.54 0.50
C LEU A 166 5.13 -8.73 1.85
N VAL A 167 5.53 -7.64 2.50
CA VAL A 167 6.18 -7.70 3.82
C VAL A 167 5.21 -8.23 4.88
N GLU A 168 3.96 -7.78 4.90
CA GLU A 168 2.94 -8.28 5.83
C GLU A 168 2.62 -9.75 5.56
N PHE A 169 2.37 -10.13 4.31
CA PHE A 169 2.15 -11.53 3.93
C PHE A 169 3.31 -12.43 4.40
N ALA A 170 4.56 -12.03 4.10
CA ALA A 170 5.74 -12.78 4.52
C ALA A 170 5.88 -12.87 6.04
N THR A 171 5.54 -11.79 6.76
CA THR A 171 5.57 -11.78 8.24
C THR A 171 4.60 -12.82 8.81
N PHE A 172 3.35 -12.86 8.33
CA PHE A 172 2.37 -13.84 8.83
C PHE A 172 2.68 -15.27 8.39
N LEU A 173 3.23 -15.46 7.19
CA LEU A 173 3.71 -16.77 6.74
C LEU A 173 4.89 -17.25 7.61
N ALA A 174 5.78 -16.36 7.98
CA ALA A 174 6.90 -16.63 8.89
C ALA A 174 6.44 -16.93 10.31
N ILE A 175 5.43 -16.21 10.82
CA ILE A 175 4.81 -16.48 12.14
C ILE A 175 4.22 -17.90 12.14
N LEU A 176 3.44 -18.24 11.12
CA LEU A 176 2.84 -19.56 10.99
C LEU A 176 3.90 -20.66 10.89
N GLY A 177 4.84 -20.52 9.96
CA GLY A 177 5.92 -21.48 9.74
C GLY A 177 6.77 -21.71 10.98
N GLY A 178 7.16 -20.61 11.65
CA GLY A 178 7.93 -20.67 12.91
C GLY A 178 7.15 -21.32 14.05
N THR A 179 5.85 -21.02 14.16
CA THR A 179 4.97 -21.62 15.19
C THR A 179 4.83 -23.13 15.01
N VAL A 180 4.52 -23.56 13.77
CA VAL A 180 4.34 -24.99 13.46
C VAL A 180 5.66 -25.75 13.59
N ALA A 181 6.73 -25.20 13.01
CA ALA A 181 8.05 -25.85 13.07
C ALA A 181 8.58 -25.94 14.51
N GLY A 182 8.38 -24.90 15.34
CA GLY A 182 8.77 -24.91 16.75
C GLY A 182 8.03 -25.99 17.54
N GLY A 183 6.72 -26.13 17.33
CA GLY A 183 5.92 -27.19 17.96
C GLY A 183 6.33 -28.59 17.52
N LEU A 184 6.50 -28.82 16.23
CA LEU A 184 6.92 -30.11 15.68
C LEU A 184 8.33 -30.52 16.15
N ALA A 185 9.26 -29.56 16.19
CA ALA A 185 10.62 -29.84 16.62
C ALA A 185 10.73 -30.29 18.10
N VAL A 186 9.82 -29.82 18.97
CA VAL A 186 9.75 -30.27 20.37
C VAL A 186 9.25 -31.70 20.47
N ALA A 187 8.36 -32.14 19.57
CA ALA A 187 7.69 -33.45 19.65
C ALA A 187 8.55 -34.63 19.14
N ILE A 188 9.64 -34.39 18.42
CA ILE A 188 10.47 -35.46 17.82
C ILE A 188 11.63 -35.87 18.74
N PRO A 189 12.07 -37.14 18.69
CA PRO A 189 13.28 -37.59 19.39
C PRO A 189 14.50 -36.78 18.93
N GLY A 190 15.31 -36.32 19.88
CA GLY A 190 16.47 -35.42 19.55
C GLY A 190 16.08 -34.00 19.20
N GLY A 191 14.83 -33.59 19.38
CA GLY A 191 14.28 -32.29 19.02
C GLY A 191 15.06 -31.08 19.53
N ARG A 192 15.74 -31.19 20.68
CA ARG A 192 16.62 -30.11 21.20
C ARG A 192 17.74 -29.72 20.23
N VAL A 193 18.33 -30.70 19.57
CA VAL A 193 19.38 -30.46 18.55
C VAL A 193 18.76 -29.81 17.31
N VAL A 194 17.59 -30.29 16.89
CA VAL A 194 16.85 -29.69 15.77
C VAL A 194 16.49 -28.24 16.07
N LEU A 195 16.00 -27.95 17.29
CA LEU A 195 15.72 -26.58 17.73
C LEU A 195 16.97 -25.69 17.67
N ALA A 196 18.09 -26.18 18.23
CA ALA A 196 19.36 -25.47 18.24
C ALA A 196 19.90 -25.19 16.83
N VAL A 197 19.90 -26.19 15.96
CA VAL A 197 20.37 -26.05 14.57
C VAL A 197 19.47 -25.08 13.77
N THR A 198 18.16 -25.20 13.91
CA THR A 198 17.19 -24.37 13.16
C THR A 198 17.35 -22.89 13.51
N VAL A 199 17.47 -22.54 14.81
CA VAL A 199 17.67 -21.15 15.24
C VAL A 199 18.94 -20.54 14.62
N VAL A 200 20.05 -21.30 14.57
CA VAL A 200 21.29 -20.85 13.98
C VAL A 200 21.18 -20.70 12.45
N VAL A 201 20.59 -21.69 11.77
CA VAL A 201 20.42 -21.66 10.31
C VAL A 201 19.61 -20.44 9.87
N PHE A 202 18.47 -20.18 10.51
CA PHE A 202 17.65 -19.02 10.15
C PHE A 202 18.30 -17.68 10.52
N ALA A 203 19.05 -17.60 11.62
CA ALA A 203 19.84 -16.41 11.95
C ALA A 203 20.93 -16.14 10.90
N VAL A 204 21.65 -17.18 10.45
CA VAL A 204 22.66 -17.07 9.37
C VAL A 204 22.00 -16.64 8.04
N LEU A 205 20.89 -17.26 7.65
CA LEU A 205 20.17 -16.89 6.42
C LEU A 205 19.69 -15.44 6.47
N SER A 206 19.16 -14.99 7.61
CA SER A 206 18.74 -13.62 7.83
C SER A 206 19.91 -12.64 7.69
N TRP A 207 21.08 -12.96 8.28
CA TRP A 207 22.27 -12.14 8.16
C TRP A 207 22.84 -12.11 6.74
N LEU A 208 22.89 -13.27 6.03
CA LEU A 208 23.33 -13.33 4.63
C LEU A 208 22.42 -12.48 3.73
N ALA A 209 21.11 -12.56 3.93
CA ALA A 209 20.16 -11.70 3.21
C ALA A 209 20.38 -10.22 3.54
N ALA A 210 20.62 -9.86 4.81
CA ALA A 210 20.90 -8.49 5.21
C ALA A 210 22.14 -7.90 4.52
N ARG A 211 23.18 -8.71 4.28
CA ARG A 211 24.41 -8.27 3.57
C ARG A 211 24.16 -7.86 2.13
N LEU A 212 23.10 -8.36 1.52
CA LEU A 212 22.70 -8.05 0.14
C LEU A 212 21.83 -6.81 0.02
N ILE A 213 21.38 -6.22 1.13
CA ILE A 213 20.57 -5.00 1.12
C ILE A 213 21.46 -3.84 0.64
N PRO A 214 21.04 -3.12 -0.44
CA PRO A 214 21.81 -1.98 -0.91
C PRO A 214 21.84 -0.84 0.13
N PRO A 215 22.92 -0.03 0.17
CA PRO A 215 23.02 1.10 1.08
C PRO A 215 21.91 2.13 0.81
N THR A 216 21.44 2.79 1.88
CA THR A 216 20.42 3.83 1.84
C THR A 216 20.99 5.23 2.06
N GLY A 217 22.21 5.30 2.58
CA GLY A 217 22.76 6.54 3.12
C GLY A 217 22.15 6.93 4.48
N GLU A 218 22.68 7.98 5.06
CA GLU A 218 22.24 8.54 6.34
C GLU A 218 21.15 9.59 6.09
N ALA A 219 19.96 9.41 6.68
CA ALA A 219 18.85 10.32 6.46
C ALA A 219 18.93 11.60 7.32
N ALA A 220 19.46 11.48 8.54
CA ALA A 220 19.63 12.58 9.51
C ALA A 220 20.92 12.43 10.31
N PRO A 221 22.12 12.63 9.71
CA PRO A 221 23.42 12.40 10.37
C PRO A 221 23.63 13.26 11.62
N GLU A 222 23.07 14.47 11.65
CA GLU A 222 23.18 15.41 12.77
C GLU A 222 22.25 15.06 13.95
N LEU A 223 21.42 14.01 13.82
CA LEU A 223 20.47 13.63 14.86
C LEU A 223 21.20 13.17 16.12
N ARG A 224 20.90 13.80 17.24
CA ARG A 224 21.40 13.37 18.55
C ARG A 224 20.49 12.27 19.11
N VAL A 225 20.99 11.04 19.15
CA VAL A 225 20.29 9.89 19.75
C VAL A 225 20.17 10.12 21.26
N ARG A 226 18.96 10.04 21.78
CA ARG A 226 18.68 10.26 23.20
C ARG A 226 19.12 9.05 24.03
N ARG A 227 19.91 9.29 25.09
CA ARG A 227 20.34 8.21 26.00
C ARG A 227 19.20 7.68 26.87
N ASN A 228 18.22 8.53 27.20
CA ASN A 228 17.05 8.14 27.98
C ASN A 228 15.97 7.59 27.06
N VAL A 229 15.76 6.29 27.09
CA VAL A 229 14.78 5.55 26.25
C VAL A 229 13.34 6.00 26.51
N PHE A 230 12.99 6.27 27.77
CA PHE A 230 11.64 6.74 28.12
C PHE A 230 11.37 8.15 27.57
N ALA A 231 12.38 9.04 27.67
CA ALA A 231 12.28 10.39 27.10
C ALA A 231 12.21 10.35 25.56
N SER A 232 12.92 9.41 24.90
CA SER A 232 12.83 9.16 23.47
C SER A 232 11.43 8.72 23.09
N THR A 233 10.88 7.69 23.74
CA THR A 233 9.55 7.14 23.50
C THR A 233 8.45 8.19 23.69
N TRP A 234 8.50 8.96 24.79
CA TRP A 234 7.52 10.01 25.07
C TRP A 234 7.61 11.17 24.08
N GLY A 235 8.84 11.63 23.79
CA GLY A 235 9.07 12.66 22.78
C GLY A 235 8.52 12.26 21.42
N LEU A 236 8.77 11.04 20.99
CA LEU A 236 8.31 10.51 19.71
C LEU A 236 6.77 10.41 19.64
N ALA A 237 6.11 9.94 20.70
CA ALA A 237 4.64 9.91 20.77
C ALA A 237 4.03 11.32 20.71
N ARG A 238 4.72 12.32 21.28
CA ARG A 238 4.32 13.74 21.19
C ARG A 238 4.50 14.28 19.77
N ASP A 239 5.63 13.96 19.11
CA ASP A 239 5.93 14.40 17.75
C ASP A 239 4.94 13.82 16.73
N LEU A 240 4.51 12.56 16.89
CA LEU A 240 3.49 11.95 16.06
C LEU A 240 2.13 12.66 16.13
N ARG A 241 1.77 13.20 17.31
CA ARG A 241 0.52 13.94 17.51
C ARG A 241 0.48 15.28 16.79
N GLN A 242 1.65 15.84 16.42
CA GLN A 242 1.71 17.12 15.70
C GLN A 242 1.19 16.99 14.25
N ASP A 243 1.39 15.84 13.59
CA ASP A 243 0.77 15.55 12.29
C ASP A 243 -0.45 14.64 12.49
N SER A 244 -1.63 15.26 12.43
CA SER A 244 -2.90 14.56 12.67
C SER A 244 -3.16 13.42 11.68
N ARG A 245 -2.58 13.47 10.47
CA ARG A 245 -2.72 12.42 9.44
C ARG A 245 -1.92 11.19 9.83
N ILE A 246 -0.65 11.40 10.21
CA ILE A 246 0.24 10.31 10.67
C ILE A 246 -0.32 9.72 11.97
N TRP A 247 -0.77 10.58 12.91
CA TRP A 247 -1.34 10.13 14.18
C TRP A 247 -2.54 9.19 13.97
N ARG A 248 -3.51 9.58 13.10
CA ARG A 248 -4.71 8.77 12.82
C ARG A 248 -4.37 7.45 12.13
N ALA A 249 -3.44 7.47 11.15
CA ALA A 249 -2.96 6.26 10.50
C ALA A 249 -2.24 5.33 11.49
N SER A 250 -1.46 5.89 12.43
CA SER A 250 -0.79 5.14 13.49
C SER A 250 -1.78 4.45 14.44
N LEU A 251 -2.84 5.15 14.84
CA LEU A 251 -3.90 4.56 15.67
C LEU A 251 -4.63 3.42 14.95
N ALA A 252 -4.92 3.58 13.66
CA ALA A 252 -5.56 2.53 12.85
C ALA A 252 -4.66 1.30 12.72
N THR A 253 -3.36 1.50 12.48
CA THR A 253 -2.37 0.41 12.48
C THR A 253 -2.29 -0.28 13.84
N SER A 254 -2.29 0.48 14.92
CA SER A 254 -2.24 -0.07 16.29
C SER A 254 -3.52 -0.84 16.64
N TRP A 255 -4.66 -0.43 16.11
CA TRP A 255 -5.93 -1.17 16.23
C TRP A 255 -5.80 -2.57 15.60
N PHE A 256 -5.26 -2.66 14.37
CA PHE A 256 -5.01 -3.94 13.71
C PHE A 256 -4.15 -4.87 14.56
N TRP A 257 -3.01 -4.38 15.07
CA TRP A 257 -2.11 -5.18 15.88
C TRP A 257 -2.74 -5.64 17.19
N MET A 258 -3.51 -4.78 17.84
CA MET A 258 -4.22 -5.09 19.08
C MET A 258 -5.27 -6.19 18.85
N VAL A 259 -6.15 -6.00 17.87
CA VAL A 259 -7.21 -6.97 17.56
C VAL A 259 -6.61 -8.30 17.10
N GLY A 260 -5.59 -8.26 16.23
CA GLY A 260 -4.89 -9.45 15.75
C GLY A 260 -4.22 -10.23 16.89
N ALA A 261 -3.52 -9.53 17.79
CA ALA A 261 -2.88 -10.17 18.95
C ALA A 261 -3.89 -10.83 19.89
N ILE A 262 -5.00 -10.17 20.17
CA ILE A 262 -6.07 -10.72 21.05
C ILE A 262 -6.76 -11.89 20.35
N ALA A 263 -7.12 -11.79 19.07
CA ALA A 263 -7.76 -12.86 18.32
C ALA A 263 -6.86 -14.12 18.28
N LEU A 264 -5.57 -13.95 17.98
CA LEU A 264 -4.60 -15.05 17.97
C LEU A 264 -4.37 -15.66 19.36
N ALA A 265 -4.44 -14.86 20.43
CA ALA A 265 -4.31 -15.35 21.79
C ALA A 265 -5.56 -16.14 22.26
N LEU A 266 -6.76 -15.71 21.85
CA LEU A 266 -8.01 -16.38 22.19
C LEU A 266 -8.28 -17.63 21.33
N LEU A 267 -7.72 -17.70 20.12
CA LEU A 267 -8.00 -18.74 19.13
C LEU A 267 -7.74 -20.17 19.65
N PRO A 268 -6.60 -20.52 20.28
CA PRO A 268 -6.38 -21.86 20.82
C PRO A 268 -7.38 -22.23 21.92
N ALA A 269 -7.71 -21.29 22.80
CA ALA A 269 -8.69 -21.48 23.86
C ALA A 269 -10.10 -21.67 23.29
N MET A 270 -10.49 -20.87 22.28
CA MET A 270 -11.75 -21.00 21.56
C MET A 270 -11.87 -22.40 20.89
N VAL A 271 -10.80 -22.81 20.16
CA VAL A 271 -10.79 -24.14 19.51
C VAL A 271 -10.94 -25.24 20.52
N ARG A 272 -10.24 -25.18 21.64
CA ARG A 272 -10.31 -26.22 22.68
C ARG A 272 -11.61 -26.18 23.47
N ASN A 273 -12.02 -25.04 24.01
CA ASN A 273 -13.09 -24.92 25.01
C ASN A 273 -14.48 -24.80 24.38
N VAL A 274 -14.55 -24.21 23.18
CA VAL A 274 -15.83 -23.94 22.50
C VAL A 274 -16.07 -24.91 21.35
N LEU A 275 -15.05 -25.16 20.52
CA LEU A 275 -15.19 -26.03 19.35
C LEU A 275 -14.84 -27.48 19.62
N GLY A 276 -14.30 -27.83 20.81
CA GLY A 276 -13.89 -29.18 21.15
C GLY A 276 -12.80 -29.77 20.24
N GLY A 277 -12.04 -28.89 19.57
CA GLY A 277 -11.02 -29.29 18.60
C GLY A 277 -9.68 -29.62 19.24
N GLU A 278 -8.87 -30.40 18.51
CA GLU A 278 -7.51 -30.77 18.89
C GLU A 278 -6.47 -29.76 18.35
N THR A 279 -5.19 -29.97 18.64
CA THR A 279 -4.05 -29.15 18.16
C THR A 279 -4.03 -28.98 16.64
N GLY A 280 -4.44 -30.04 15.90
CA GLY A 280 -4.56 -29.98 14.43
C GLY A 280 -5.58 -28.95 13.96
N THR A 281 -6.74 -28.87 14.62
CA THR A 281 -7.78 -27.86 14.31
C THR A 281 -7.27 -26.44 14.57
N ALA A 282 -6.55 -26.22 15.68
CA ALA A 282 -5.94 -24.91 15.96
C ALA A 282 -4.90 -24.54 14.90
N THR A 283 -4.12 -25.51 14.42
CA THR A 283 -3.16 -25.28 13.32
C THR A 283 -3.87 -24.89 12.03
N ILE A 284 -4.96 -25.58 11.65
CA ILE A 284 -5.76 -25.24 10.46
C ILE A 284 -6.33 -23.82 10.58
N ALA A 285 -6.82 -23.45 11.76
CA ALA A 285 -7.32 -22.09 12.02
C ALA A 285 -6.23 -21.01 11.87
N LEU A 286 -5.01 -21.29 12.33
CA LEU A 286 -3.85 -20.40 12.12
C LEU A 286 -3.45 -20.30 10.64
N VAL A 287 -3.51 -21.41 9.89
CA VAL A 287 -3.28 -21.42 8.44
C VAL A 287 -4.34 -20.54 7.75
N ALA A 288 -5.62 -20.73 8.08
CA ALA A 288 -6.72 -19.94 7.52
C ALA A 288 -6.51 -18.44 7.77
N PHE A 289 -6.12 -18.08 9.00
CA PHE A 289 -5.79 -16.70 9.36
C PHE A 289 -4.62 -16.13 8.52
N SER A 290 -3.55 -16.90 8.33
CA SER A 290 -2.38 -16.48 7.56
C SER A 290 -2.68 -16.32 6.06
N VAL A 291 -3.50 -17.20 5.50
CA VAL A 291 -3.99 -17.11 4.11
C VAL A 291 -4.83 -15.87 3.93
N GLY A 292 -5.75 -15.59 4.85
CA GLY A 292 -6.61 -14.41 4.79
C GLY A 292 -5.81 -13.10 4.78
N ILE A 293 -4.79 -12.97 5.64
CA ILE A 293 -3.94 -11.76 5.66
C ILE A 293 -3.27 -11.55 4.29
N GLY A 294 -2.82 -12.62 3.64
CA GLY A 294 -2.23 -12.55 2.29
C GLY A 294 -3.23 -12.07 1.25
N ILE A 295 -4.46 -12.61 1.27
CA ILE A 295 -5.55 -12.20 0.37
C ILE A 295 -5.87 -10.71 0.59
N GLY A 296 -6.08 -10.28 1.83
CA GLY A 296 -6.42 -8.91 2.17
C GLY A 296 -5.32 -7.92 1.82
N SER A 297 -4.07 -8.27 2.10
CA SER A 297 -2.90 -7.46 1.73
C SER A 297 -2.76 -7.30 0.22
N GLY A 298 -2.95 -8.38 -0.54
CA GLY A 298 -2.96 -8.36 -2.00
C GLY A 298 -4.10 -7.51 -2.56
N LEU A 299 -5.30 -7.63 -1.99
CA LEU A 299 -6.46 -6.83 -2.37
C LEU A 299 -6.24 -5.34 -2.07
N ALA A 300 -5.66 -5.00 -0.92
CA ALA A 300 -5.31 -3.62 -0.57
C ALA A 300 -4.33 -3.02 -1.57
N ALA A 301 -3.28 -3.75 -1.94
CA ALA A 301 -2.31 -3.31 -2.95
C ALA A 301 -2.94 -3.14 -4.33
N TRP A 302 -3.82 -4.05 -4.72
CA TRP A 302 -4.53 -3.97 -5.99
C TRP A 302 -5.48 -2.77 -6.04
N LEU A 303 -6.29 -2.54 -5.00
CA LEU A 303 -7.18 -1.38 -4.89
C LEU A 303 -6.43 -0.05 -4.88
N ALA A 304 -5.30 0.00 -4.21
CA ALA A 304 -4.46 1.20 -4.15
C ALA A 304 -3.91 1.60 -5.54
N GLY A 305 -3.50 0.63 -6.37
CA GLY A 305 -3.03 0.91 -7.73
C GLY A 305 -1.88 1.91 -7.80
N GLY A 306 -0.96 1.88 -6.83
CA GLY A 306 0.17 2.80 -6.73
C GLY A 306 -0.13 4.13 -6.02
N ARG A 307 -1.33 4.31 -5.45
CA ARG A 307 -1.73 5.53 -4.71
C ARG A 307 -1.86 5.25 -3.22
N ILE A 308 -1.89 6.32 -2.42
CA ILE A 308 -2.25 6.25 -1.00
C ILE A 308 -3.77 6.45 -0.88
N VAL A 309 -4.48 5.35 -0.68
CA VAL A 309 -5.95 5.30 -0.55
C VAL A 309 -6.27 4.69 0.80
N LEU A 310 -6.97 5.40 1.68
CA LEU A 310 -7.25 4.94 3.05
C LEU A 310 -8.67 4.39 3.25
N LEU A 311 -9.56 4.56 2.30
CA LEU A 311 -10.90 3.98 2.39
C LEU A 311 -10.90 2.44 2.54
N PRO A 312 -9.98 1.67 1.88
CA PRO A 312 -9.86 0.24 2.15
C PRO A 312 -9.59 -0.10 3.63
N ALA A 313 -8.83 0.77 4.33
CA ALA A 313 -8.54 0.57 5.74
C ALA A 313 -9.80 0.73 6.63
N VAL A 314 -10.66 1.70 6.31
CA VAL A 314 -11.96 1.87 6.99
C VAL A 314 -12.85 0.66 6.75
N ILE A 315 -12.96 0.23 5.49
CA ILE A 315 -13.74 -0.97 5.12
C ILE A 315 -13.16 -2.21 5.83
N GLY A 316 -11.84 -2.37 5.84
CA GLY A 316 -11.17 -3.46 6.55
C GLY A 316 -11.50 -3.45 8.04
N MET A 317 -11.44 -2.31 8.71
CA MET A 317 -11.79 -2.19 10.13
C MET A 317 -13.27 -2.53 10.41
N ALA A 318 -14.18 -2.12 9.52
CA ALA A 318 -15.60 -2.49 9.62
C ALA A 318 -15.80 -4.00 9.42
N LEU A 319 -15.19 -4.58 8.41
CA LEU A 319 -15.27 -6.01 8.13
C LEU A 319 -14.65 -6.86 9.26
N MET A 320 -13.54 -6.42 9.87
CA MET A 320 -13.03 -7.05 11.09
C MET A 320 -14.10 -7.10 12.18
N GLY A 321 -14.84 -5.99 12.36
CA GLY A 321 -15.95 -5.95 13.30
C GLY A 321 -17.05 -6.94 12.96
N VAL A 322 -17.44 -7.03 11.70
CA VAL A 322 -18.49 -7.95 11.23
C VAL A 322 -18.09 -9.41 11.46
N PHE A 323 -16.90 -9.82 11.01
CA PHE A 323 -16.43 -11.21 11.19
C PHE A 323 -16.22 -11.59 12.66
N LEU A 324 -15.81 -10.65 13.54
CA LEU A 324 -15.70 -10.90 14.97
C LEU A 324 -17.08 -11.06 15.62
N ILE A 325 -18.09 -10.31 15.19
CA ILE A 325 -19.48 -10.47 15.66
C ILE A 325 -20.06 -11.78 15.14
N ASP A 326 -19.77 -12.16 13.90
CA ASP A 326 -20.23 -13.43 13.33
C ASP A 326 -19.58 -14.63 14.04
N LEU A 327 -18.28 -14.59 14.35
CA LEU A 327 -17.61 -15.55 15.20
C LEU A 327 -18.28 -15.66 16.57
N TRP A 328 -18.64 -14.54 17.20
CA TRP A 328 -19.42 -14.57 18.44
C TRP A 328 -20.76 -15.25 18.22
N TRP A 329 -21.50 -14.87 17.18
CA TRP A 329 -22.83 -15.41 16.88
C TRP A 329 -22.82 -16.94 16.68
N VAL A 330 -21.84 -17.44 15.94
CA VAL A 330 -21.70 -18.89 15.66
C VAL A 330 -21.23 -19.66 16.88
N THR A 331 -20.50 -19.04 17.82
CA THR A 331 -19.84 -19.75 18.92
C THR A 331 -20.49 -19.55 20.29
N HIS A 332 -21.40 -18.56 20.48
CA HIS A 332 -21.89 -18.20 21.81
C HIS A 332 -22.84 -19.25 22.42
N ASP A 333 -23.67 -19.91 21.59
CA ASP A 333 -24.66 -20.92 22.04
C ASP A 333 -24.15 -22.35 21.92
N LEU A 334 -22.91 -22.56 21.50
CA LEU A 334 -22.36 -23.90 21.43
C LEU A 334 -22.19 -24.47 22.85
N PRO A 335 -22.74 -25.69 23.13
CA PRO A 335 -22.64 -26.29 24.46
C PRO A 335 -21.19 -26.55 24.83
N ARG A 336 -20.73 -25.99 25.95
CA ARG A 336 -19.41 -26.24 26.52
C ARG A 336 -19.35 -27.70 26.99
N GLN A 337 -18.97 -28.65 26.14
CA GLN A 337 -18.79 -30.03 26.50
C GLN A 337 -17.30 -30.35 26.61
N ALA A 338 -16.92 -30.77 27.83
CA ALA A 338 -15.65 -31.45 28.03
C ALA A 338 -15.78 -32.88 27.44
N GLY A 339 -15.14 -33.13 26.33
CA GLY A 339 -15.05 -34.45 25.69
C GLY A 339 -15.60 -34.47 24.25
N ALA A 340 -14.72 -34.74 23.32
CA ALA A 340 -14.92 -35.20 21.94
C ALA A 340 -16.25 -34.81 21.25
N LEU A 341 -16.52 -33.54 21.06
CA LEU A 341 -17.49 -33.12 20.09
C LEU A 341 -16.86 -33.29 18.71
N ARG A 342 -17.38 -34.26 17.95
CA ARG A 342 -17.18 -34.27 16.50
C ARG A 342 -17.75 -32.94 15.98
N LEU A 343 -16.88 -31.98 15.70
CA LEU A 343 -17.24 -30.74 15.03
C LEU A 343 -18.12 -31.11 13.83
N PHE A 344 -19.36 -30.63 13.81
CA PHE A 344 -20.14 -30.70 12.59
C PHE A 344 -19.35 -29.94 11.52
N PRO A 345 -19.00 -30.57 10.39
CA PRO A 345 -18.14 -29.95 9.35
C PRO A 345 -18.59 -28.53 8.94
N ALA A 346 -19.90 -28.28 9.04
CA ALA A 346 -20.49 -26.98 8.72
C ALA A 346 -20.04 -25.85 9.66
N HIS A 347 -20.02 -26.05 10.97
CA HIS A 347 -19.59 -25.02 11.93
C HIS A 347 -18.09 -24.73 11.82
N LEU A 348 -17.27 -25.76 11.61
CA LEU A 348 -15.83 -25.55 11.40
C LEU A 348 -15.59 -24.75 10.09
N GLY A 349 -16.29 -25.07 9.02
CA GLY A 349 -16.20 -24.35 7.76
C GLY A 349 -16.56 -22.87 7.90
N HIS A 350 -17.62 -22.54 8.65
CA HIS A 350 -18.03 -21.17 8.94
C HIS A 350 -16.96 -20.42 9.74
N VAL A 351 -16.49 -21.00 10.85
CA VAL A 351 -15.42 -20.39 11.68
C VAL A 351 -14.14 -20.16 10.88
N LEU A 352 -13.74 -21.10 10.01
CA LEU A 352 -12.58 -20.92 9.14
C LEU A 352 -12.80 -19.80 8.11
N ALA A 353 -14.02 -19.68 7.54
CA ALA A 353 -14.37 -18.58 6.64
C ALA A 353 -14.30 -17.24 7.36
N ASP A 354 -14.81 -17.14 8.58
CA ASP A 354 -14.72 -15.94 9.41
C ASP A 354 -13.28 -15.56 9.75
N LEU A 355 -12.42 -16.54 10.06
CA LEU A 355 -11.01 -16.31 10.32
C LEU A 355 -10.27 -15.80 9.08
N VAL A 356 -10.56 -16.37 7.90
CA VAL A 356 -10.05 -15.87 6.62
C VAL A 356 -10.56 -14.45 6.37
N GLY A 357 -11.84 -14.19 6.58
CA GLY A 357 -12.48 -12.89 6.41
C GLY A 357 -11.91 -11.84 7.36
N LEU A 358 -11.79 -12.18 8.66
CA LEU A 358 -11.21 -11.33 9.70
C LEU A 358 -9.78 -10.92 9.35
N SER A 359 -8.95 -11.88 8.99
CA SER A 359 -7.55 -11.61 8.68
C SER A 359 -7.39 -10.90 7.33
N ALA A 360 -8.21 -11.21 6.32
CA ALA A 360 -8.25 -10.46 5.07
C ALA A 360 -8.66 -8.99 5.30
N ALA A 361 -9.66 -8.76 6.16
CA ALA A 361 -10.03 -7.43 6.59
C ALA A 361 -8.88 -6.70 7.31
N GLY A 362 -8.10 -7.44 8.12
CA GLY A 362 -6.87 -6.93 8.74
C GLY A 362 -5.81 -6.51 7.72
N GLY A 363 -5.60 -7.29 6.67
CA GLY A 363 -4.71 -6.95 5.55
C GLY A 363 -5.15 -5.68 4.82
N LEU A 364 -6.47 -5.53 4.57
CA LEU A 364 -7.05 -4.31 4.01
C LEU A 364 -6.83 -3.08 4.90
N LEU A 365 -6.73 -3.26 6.22
CA LEU A 365 -6.49 -2.19 7.17
C LEU A 365 -5.00 -1.81 7.26
N VAL A 366 -4.12 -2.78 7.49
CA VAL A 366 -2.72 -2.50 7.86
C VAL A 366 -1.89 -2.00 6.68
N VAL A 367 -2.07 -2.57 5.49
CA VAL A 367 -1.24 -2.25 4.32
C VAL A 367 -1.36 -0.78 3.88
N PRO A 368 -2.56 -0.20 3.66
CA PRO A 368 -2.67 1.20 3.26
C PRO A 368 -2.29 2.17 4.39
N THR A 369 -2.53 1.81 5.67
CA THR A 369 -2.15 2.68 6.80
C THR A 369 -0.63 2.76 6.96
N PHE A 370 0.11 1.65 6.84
CA PHE A 370 1.57 1.68 6.84
C PHE A 370 2.14 2.43 5.63
N ALA A 371 1.61 2.19 4.43
CA ALA A 371 2.03 2.91 3.23
C ALA A 371 1.80 4.43 3.38
N ALA A 372 0.70 4.84 3.99
CA ALA A 372 0.40 6.25 4.27
C ALA A 372 1.39 6.86 5.26
N VAL A 373 1.67 6.18 6.37
CA VAL A 373 2.65 6.61 7.38
C VAL A 373 4.02 6.81 6.74
N GLN A 374 4.49 5.87 5.93
CA GLN A 374 5.78 5.93 5.24
C GLN A 374 5.83 7.07 4.21
N ALA A 375 4.74 7.29 3.47
CA ALA A 375 4.69 8.31 2.42
C ALA A 375 4.58 9.74 2.98
N TRP A 376 3.92 9.92 4.13
CA TRP A 376 3.74 11.23 4.76
C TRP A 376 4.87 11.60 5.71
N ALA A 377 5.61 10.63 6.21
CA ALA A 377 6.82 10.89 6.97
C ALA A 377 7.91 11.44 6.04
N GLY A 378 8.51 12.58 6.39
CA GLY A 378 9.66 13.12 5.66
C GLY A 378 10.87 12.17 5.73
N PRO A 379 11.77 12.20 4.74
CA PRO A 379 12.93 11.30 4.69
C PRO A 379 13.75 11.27 5.98
N GLU A 380 13.96 12.43 6.60
CA GLU A 380 14.79 12.62 7.79
C GLU A 380 14.19 12.07 9.10
N ARG A 381 12.89 11.75 9.13
CA ARG A 381 12.19 11.28 10.35
C ARG A 381 11.41 9.98 10.15
N ARG A 382 11.58 9.34 9.00
CA ARG A 382 10.74 8.21 8.56
C ARG A 382 10.84 7.00 9.49
N ALA A 383 12.06 6.61 9.85
CA ALA A 383 12.26 5.47 10.73
C ALA A 383 11.79 5.77 12.17
N ARG A 384 11.97 7.01 12.66
CA ARG A 384 11.41 7.43 13.96
C ARG A 384 9.90 7.37 13.97
N VAL A 385 9.23 7.83 12.90
CA VAL A 385 7.77 7.76 12.79
C VAL A 385 7.30 6.30 12.85
N VAL A 386 7.94 5.38 12.12
CA VAL A 386 7.63 3.94 12.19
C VAL A 386 7.92 3.39 13.59
N GLY A 387 9.02 3.78 14.21
CA GLY A 387 9.32 3.40 15.60
C GLY A 387 8.21 3.82 16.57
N GLY A 388 7.67 5.03 16.38
CA GLY A 388 6.53 5.53 17.16
C GLY A 388 5.25 4.74 16.92
N VAL A 389 4.97 4.33 15.69
CA VAL A 389 3.83 3.42 15.39
C VAL A 389 3.99 2.11 16.14
N ASN A 390 5.20 1.52 16.16
CA ASN A 390 5.45 0.28 16.87
C ASN A 390 5.26 0.43 18.39
N VAL A 391 5.71 1.57 18.98
CA VAL A 391 5.47 1.87 20.40
C VAL A 391 3.99 1.94 20.73
N ILE A 392 3.21 2.69 19.92
CA ILE A 392 1.76 2.83 20.13
C ILE A 392 1.07 1.48 19.95
N SER A 393 1.48 0.68 18.97
CA SER A 393 0.94 -0.66 18.72
C SER A 393 1.24 -1.60 19.89
N ALA A 394 2.48 -1.60 20.41
CA ALA A 394 2.85 -2.40 21.57
C ALA A 394 2.06 -1.99 22.83
N ALA A 395 1.89 -0.67 23.06
CA ALA A 395 1.05 -0.17 24.14
C ALA A 395 -0.41 -0.58 23.99
N ALA A 396 -0.98 -0.50 22.78
CA ALA A 396 -2.34 -0.92 22.50
C ALA A 396 -2.54 -2.43 22.71
N MET A 397 -1.59 -3.26 22.24
CA MET A 397 -1.61 -4.72 22.47
C MET A 397 -1.56 -5.05 23.96
N ALA A 398 -0.67 -4.39 24.73
CA ALA A 398 -0.57 -4.62 26.17
C ALA A 398 -1.85 -4.19 26.90
N ALA A 399 -2.38 -3.01 26.59
CA ALA A 399 -3.63 -2.53 27.18
C ALA A 399 -4.81 -3.44 26.84
N GLY A 400 -4.94 -3.87 25.59
CA GLY A 400 -5.97 -4.81 25.15
C GLY A 400 -5.86 -6.16 25.85
N ALA A 401 -4.64 -6.71 25.98
CA ALA A 401 -4.41 -7.96 26.70
C ALA A 401 -4.79 -7.85 28.18
N LEU A 402 -4.50 -6.74 28.85
CA LEU A 402 -4.90 -6.49 30.24
C LEU A 402 -6.42 -6.39 30.38
N VAL A 403 -7.11 -5.71 29.46
CA VAL A 403 -8.58 -5.62 29.44
C VAL A 403 -9.19 -7.00 29.27
N VAL A 404 -8.68 -7.80 28.33
CA VAL A 404 -9.15 -9.18 28.10
C VAL A 404 -8.91 -10.05 29.34
N ALA A 405 -7.71 -10.02 29.92
CA ALA A 405 -7.39 -10.79 31.12
C ALA A 405 -8.29 -10.40 32.32
N PHE A 406 -8.56 -9.11 32.49
CA PHE A 406 -9.46 -8.63 33.51
C PHE A 406 -10.90 -9.10 33.28
N ALA A 407 -11.40 -9.00 32.03
CA ALA A 407 -12.75 -9.46 31.69
C ALA A 407 -12.90 -10.98 31.86
N GLN A 408 -11.87 -11.79 31.51
CA GLN A 408 -11.85 -13.23 31.77
C GLN A 408 -11.90 -13.55 33.28
N LYS A 409 -11.20 -12.75 34.11
CA LYS A 409 -11.27 -12.88 35.57
C LYS A 409 -12.68 -12.60 36.11
N LEU A 410 -13.45 -11.75 35.43
CA LEU A 410 -14.87 -11.49 35.75
C LEU A 410 -15.83 -12.54 35.15
N GLY A 411 -15.30 -13.59 34.49
CA GLY A 411 -16.08 -14.67 33.92
C GLY A 411 -16.50 -14.49 32.46
N ALA A 412 -15.98 -13.49 31.74
CA ALA A 412 -16.26 -13.35 30.32
C ALA A 412 -15.63 -14.48 29.50
N GLY A 413 -16.45 -15.19 28.72
CA GLY A 413 -16.00 -16.25 27.81
C GLY A 413 -15.36 -15.69 26.54
N GLU A 414 -14.61 -16.55 25.84
CA GLU A 414 -13.87 -16.21 24.62
C GLU A 414 -14.78 -15.62 23.55
N SER A 415 -15.95 -16.21 23.31
CA SER A 415 -16.93 -15.74 22.30
C SER A 415 -17.42 -14.32 22.62
N VAL A 416 -17.76 -14.03 23.89
CA VAL A 416 -18.23 -12.68 24.30
C VAL A 416 -17.15 -11.62 24.08
N LEU A 417 -15.90 -11.96 24.36
CA LEU A 417 -14.75 -11.05 24.13
C LEU A 417 -14.56 -10.74 22.65
N LEU A 418 -14.73 -11.75 21.76
CA LEU A 418 -14.67 -11.54 20.31
C LEU A 418 -15.80 -10.63 19.84
N GLY A 419 -17.04 -10.84 20.30
CA GLY A 419 -18.18 -10.00 19.96
C GLY A 419 -18.02 -8.56 20.44
N ALA A 420 -17.53 -8.35 21.68
CA ALA A 420 -17.23 -7.01 22.21
C ALA A 420 -16.16 -6.28 21.39
N MET A 421 -15.10 -7.00 20.99
CA MET A 421 -14.09 -6.48 20.09
C MET A 421 -14.64 -6.15 18.70
N GLY A 422 -15.58 -6.96 18.21
CA GLY A 422 -16.28 -6.73 16.95
C GLY A 422 -17.05 -5.41 16.98
N LEU A 423 -17.85 -5.20 18.02
CA LEU A 423 -18.59 -3.92 18.21
C LEU A 423 -17.63 -2.73 18.33
N ALA A 424 -16.56 -2.86 19.10
CA ALA A 424 -15.54 -1.83 19.25
C ALA A 424 -14.87 -1.50 17.88
N SER A 425 -14.65 -2.50 17.02
CA SER A 425 -14.07 -2.31 15.68
C SER A 425 -15.04 -1.58 14.73
N LEU A 426 -16.35 -1.84 14.83
CA LEU A 426 -17.36 -1.08 14.07
C LEU A 426 -17.39 0.38 14.50
N ILE A 427 -17.36 0.65 15.81
CA ILE A 427 -17.30 2.02 16.34
C ILE A 427 -16.02 2.72 15.90
N ALA A 428 -14.88 2.04 16.00
CA ALA A 428 -13.59 2.58 15.59
C ALA A 428 -13.55 2.88 14.07
N SER A 429 -14.19 2.04 13.24
CA SER A 429 -14.34 2.27 11.80
C SER A 429 -15.16 3.54 11.53
N GLY A 430 -16.29 3.73 12.21
CA GLY A 430 -17.09 4.94 12.09
C GLY A 430 -16.31 6.21 12.47
N VAL A 431 -15.56 6.16 13.58
CA VAL A 431 -14.67 7.27 14.01
C VAL A 431 -13.57 7.53 12.98
N MET A 432 -12.97 6.47 12.43
CA MET A 432 -11.94 6.59 11.41
C MET A 432 -12.51 7.22 10.13
N LEU A 433 -13.70 6.80 9.68
CA LEU A 433 -14.37 7.37 8.50
C LEU A 433 -14.64 8.87 8.69
N ALA A 434 -15.18 9.26 9.83
CA ALA A 434 -15.49 10.66 10.15
C ALA A 434 -14.24 11.57 10.21
N ARG A 435 -13.06 10.97 10.42
CA ARG A 435 -11.79 11.69 10.59
C ARG A 435 -10.74 11.28 9.55
N LEU A 436 -11.17 10.68 8.44
CA LEU A 436 -10.26 10.20 7.41
C LEU A 436 -9.43 11.36 6.84
N PRO A 437 -8.10 11.23 6.74
CA PRO A 437 -7.25 12.29 6.19
C PRO A 437 -7.25 12.36 4.66
N THR A 438 -7.87 11.39 3.98
CA THR A 438 -8.14 11.40 2.54
C THR A 438 -9.61 11.72 2.26
N GLU A 439 -9.95 12.02 1.02
CA GLU A 439 -11.33 12.28 0.58
C GLU A 439 -12.06 10.95 0.30
N PRO A 440 -12.97 10.47 1.19
CA PRO A 440 -13.56 9.13 1.07
C PRO A 440 -14.29 8.90 -0.26
N ALA A 441 -14.99 9.90 -0.75
CA ALA A 441 -15.74 9.78 -2.00
C ALA A 441 -14.83 9.69 -3.22
N ARG A 442 -13.66 10.34 -3.19
CA ARG A 442 -12.64 10.23 -4.23
C ARG A 442 -11.92 8.89 -4.16
N ASP A 443 -11.61 8.41 -2.96
CA ASP A 443 -11.07 7.07 -2.76
C ASP A 443 -12.04 6.02 -3.29
N LEU A 444 -13.34 6.16 -3.00
CA LEU A 444 -14.38 5.28 -3.54
C LEU A 444 -14.44 5.33 -5.08
N LEU A 445 -14.40 6.54 -5.66
CA LEU A 445 -14.37 6.69 -7.12
C LEU A 445 -13.16 5.97 -7.73
N TRP A 446 -11.97 6.12 -7.13
CA TRP A 446 -10.77 5.41 -7.57
C TRP A 446 -10.94 3.89 -7.50
N MET A 447 -11.45 3.38 -6.37
CA MET A 447 -11.69 1.95 -6.17
C MET A 447 -12.70 1.40 -7.20
N LEU A 448 -13.80 2.12 -7.45
CA LEU A 448 -14.79 1.74 -8.47
C LEU A 448 -14.18 1.73 -9.87
N LEU A 449 -13.41 2.76 -10.22
CA LEU A 449 -12.70 2.78 -11.49
C LEU A 449 -11.71 1.61 -11.61
N ARG A 450 -10.98 1.26 -10.57
CA ARG A 450 -10.06 0.11 -10.54
C ARG A 450 -10.78 -1.23 -10.65
N LEU A 451 -11.96 -1.34 -10.04
CA LEU A 451 -12.79 -2.54 -10.08
C LEU A 451 -13.39 -2.76 -11.48
N LEU A 452 -13.88 -1.68 -12.10
CA LEU A 452 -14.57 -1.75 -13.39
C LEU A 452 -13.58 -1.73 -14.57
N TYR A 453 -12.48 -0.99 -14.46
CA TYR A 453 -11.53 -0.79 -15.54
C TYR A 453 -10.13 -1.32 -15.15
N ARG A 454 -9.43 -1.91 -16.10
CA ARG A 454 -8.00 -2.20 -15.96
C ARG A 454 -7.22 -0.90 -16.18
N ILE A 455 -6.89 -0.20 -15.09
CA ILE A 455 -6.20 1.08 -15.16
C ILE A 455 -4.70 0.87 -14.92
N GLU A 456 -3.88 1.28 -15.89
CA GLU A 456 -2.42 1.40 -15.77
C GLU A 456 -2.06 2.87 -15.71
N VAL A 457 -1.36 3.29 -14.66
CA VAL A 457 -0.87 4.66 -14.50
C VAL A 457 0.65 4.66 -14.55
N THR A 458 1.21 5.52 -15.39
CA THR A 458 2.67 5.70 -15.53
C THR A 458 3.02 7.16 -15.29
N GLY A 459 4.03 7.41 -14.44
CA GLY A 459 4.52 8.76 -14.16
C GLY A 459 3.64 9.57 -13.20
N ALA A 460 2.79 8.95 -12.39
CA ALA A 460 1.91 9.66 -11.44
C ALA A 460 2.69 10.58 -10.48
N GLU A 461 3.94 10.24 -10.15
CA GLU A 461 4.85 11.02 -9.32
C GLU A 461 5.16 12.40 -9.90
N ASN A 462 4.99 12.59 -11.21
CA ASN A 462 5.23 13.86 -11.88
C ASN A 462 4.21 14.93 -11.49
N ILE A 463 2.99 14.53 -11.07
CA ILE A 463 2.00 15.47 -10.53
C ILE A 463 2.52 16.11 -9.23
N ALA A 464 3.09 15.29 -8.35
CA ALA A 464 3.65 15.79 -7.08
C ALA A 464 4.91 16.65 -7.32
N LYS A 465 5.76 16.31 -8.31
CA LYS A 465 6.96 17.07 -8.67
C LYS A 465 6.64 18.49 -9.20
N ALA A 466 5.46 18.66 -9.80
CA ALA A 466 5.04 19.97 -10.31
C ALA A 466 4.73 20.98 -9.19
N GLY A 467 4.51 20.51 -7.98
CA GLY A 467 4.17 21.36 -6.84
C GLY A 467 2.74 21.93 -6.90
N PRO A 468 2.41 22.82 -5.95
CA PRO A 468 1.04 23.32 -5.80
C PRO A 468 0.62 24.27 -6.92
N ARG A 469 1.56 24.97 -7.56
CA ARG A 469 1.29 25.87 -8.70
C ARG A 469 1.40 25.10 -10.01
N SER A 470 0.44 24.23 -10.29
CA SER A 470 0.46 23.37 -11.48
C SER A 470 -0.82 23.46 -12.29
N LEU A 471 -0.66 23.32 -13.60
CA LEU A 471 -1.73 23.20 -14.57
C LEU A 471 -1.66 21.79 -15.18
N ILE A 472 -2.60 20.94 -14.81
CA ILE A 472 -2.70 19.56 -15.30
C ILE A 472 -3.50 19.59 -16.60
N ALA A 473 -2.82 19.41 -17.73
CA ALA A 473 -3.41 19.49 -19.06
C ALA A 473 -3.66 18.08 -19.61
N LEU A 474 -4.95 17.75 -19.82
CA LEU A 474 -5.39 16.42 -20.28
C LEU A 474 -5.97 16.48 -21.68
N ASN A 475 -5.81 15.39 -22.45
CA ASN A 475 -6.63 15.14 -23.62
C ASN A 475 -8.08 14.85 -23.21
N HIS A 476 -9.04 15.05 -24.12
CA HIS A 476 -10.47 14.88 -23.81
C HIS A 476 -11.16 13.94 -24.79
N VAL A 477 -11.30 12.65 -24.41
CA VAL A 477 -11.81 11.58 -25.28
C VAL A 477 -13.17 11.02 -24.82
N SER A 478 -13.55 11.27 -23.54
CA SER A 478 -14.75 10.69 -22.94
C SER A 478 -15.32 11.58 -21.83
N TRP A 479 -16.59 11.40 -21.49
CA TRP A 479 -17.20 11.99 -20.30
C TRP A 479 -16.56 11.51 -18.99
N LEU A 480 -15.94 10.34 -18.98
CA LEU A 480 -15.26 9.78 -17.81
C LEU A 480 -13.88 10.39 -17.53
N ASP A 481 -13.30 11.15 -18.46
CA ASP A 481 -11.95 11.74 -18.28
C ASP A 481 -11.88 12.61 -17.04
N ALA A 482 -12.91 13.41 -16.77
CA ALA A 482 -12.98 14.23 -15.56
C ALA A 482 -12.99 13.38 -14.28
N GLY A 483 -13.71 12.25 -14.28
CA GLY A 483 -13.73 11.29 -13.18
C GLY A 483 -12.36 10.63 -12.96
N VAL A 484 -11.69 10.24 -14.05
CA VAL A 484 -10.32 9.67 -13.98
C VAL A 484 -9.33 10.72 -13.49
N ALA A 485 -9.41 11.95 -13.99
CA ALA A 485 -8.55 13.05 -13.55
C ALA A 485 -8.77 13.38 -12.06
N LEU A 486 -10.03 13.43 -11.60
CA LEU A 486 -10.37 13.64 -10.19
C LEU A 486 -9.83 12.54 -9.31
N ALA A 487 -9.94 11.30 -9.77
CA ALA A 487 -9.42 10.15 -9.06
C ALA A 487 -7.89 10.07 -9.10
N LEU A 488 -7.22 10.60 -10.13
CA LEU A 488 -5.76 10.56 -10.31
C LEU A 488 -5.03 11.53 -9.37
N VAL A 489 -5.56 12.74 -9.18
CA VAL A 489 -4.89 13.81 -8.42
C VAL A 489 -5.14 13.63 -6.93
N GLU A 490 -4.08 13.49 -6.13
CA GLU A 490 -4.17 13.24 -4.68
C GLU A 490 -4.61 14.48 -3.88
N THR A 491 -4.32 15.68 -4.35
CA THR A 491 -4.80 16.94 -3.77
C THR A 491 -6.17 17.31 -4.34
N SER A 492 -6.89 18.24 -3.71
CA SER A 492 -8.19 18.71 -4.22
C SER A 492 -7.99 19.70 -5.37
N PRO A 493 -7.95 19.25 -6.63
CA PRO A 493 -7.72 20.13 -7.77
C PRO A 493 -8.97 20.94 -8.09
N VAL A 494 -8.73 22.11 -8.69
CA VAL A 494 -9.79 22.92 -9.26
C VAL A 494 -10.02 22.50 -10.72
N PHE A 495 -11.25 22.13 -11.05
CA PHE A 495 -11.63 21.75 -12.40
C PHE A 495 -12.21 22.91 -13.17
N ALA A 496 -11.65 23.20 -14.34
CA ALA A 496 -12.25 24.08 -15.32
C ALA A 496 -13.34 23.29 -16.09
N ILE A 497 -14.60 23.61 -15.89
CA ILE A 497 -15.73 22.94 -16.55
C ILE A 497 -16.61 23.94 -17.29
N ASP A 498 -17.16 23.54 -18.42
CA ASP A 498 -18.16 24.36 -19.14
C ASP A 498 -19.41 24.59 -18.27
N ALA A 499 -19.93 25.82 -18.24
CA ALA A 499 -21.05 26.22 -17.39
C ALA A 499 -22.35 25.49 -17.74
N GLU A 500 -22.58 25.11 -19.01
CA GLU A 500 -23.75 24.33 -19.41
C GLU A 500 -23.65 22.89 -18.94
N VAL A 501 -22.44 22.30 -19.05
CA VAL A 501 -22.17 20.94 -18.56
C VAL A 501 -22.32 20.88 -17.04
N ALA A 502 -21.86 21.89 -16.32
CA ALA A 502 -22.00 21.98 -14.86
C ALA A 502 -23.46 21.99 -14.36
N ARG A 503 -24.39 22.46 -15.19
CA ARG A 503 -25.83 22.49 -14.85
C ARG A 503 -26.54 21.13 -14.98
N ARG A 504 -25.93 20.14 -15.64
CA ARG A 504 -26.54 18.82 -15.85
C ARG A 504 -26.68 18.09 -14.52
N TRP A 505 -27.86 17.52 -14.26
CA TRP A 505 -28.19 16.87 -13.00
C TRP A 505 -27.22 15.74 -12.59
N TRP A 506 -26.74 14.96 -13.56
CA TRP A 506 -25.81 13.84 -13.33
C TRP A 506 -24.35 14.28 -13.12
N VAL A 507 -24.00 15.52 -13.49
CA VAL A 507 -22.67 16.09 -13.24
C VAL A 507 -22.57 16.68 -11.82
N ARG A 508 -23.68 17.20 -11.27
CA ARG A 508 -23.71 17.85 -9.96
C ARG A 508 -23.09 17.04 -8.80
N PRO A 509 -23.34 15.70 -8.68
CA PRO A 509 -22.67 14.89 -7.65
C PRO A 509 -21.16 14.87 -7.79
N LEU A 510 -20.65 14.80 -9.03
CA LEU A 510 -19.21 14.79 -9.30
C LEU A 510 -18.57 16.14 -8.99
N LEU A 511 -19.30 17.27 -9.16
CA LEU A 511 -18.81 18.60 -8.82
C LEU A 511 -18.61 18.79 -7.29
N ARG A 512 -19.29 17.99 -6.47
CA ARG A 512 -19.10 17.99 -5.02
C ARG A 512 -17.84 17.25 -4.56
N LEU A 513 -17.29 16.40 -5.44
CA LEU A 513 -16.06 15.63 -5.16
C LEU A 513 -14.78 16.42 -5.45
N GLY A 514 -14.89 17.56 -6.17
CA GLY A 514 -13.79 18.46 -6.49
C GLY A 514 -14.27 19.90 -6.53
N GLN A 515 -13.33 20.84 -6.47
CA GLN A 515 -13.64 22.26 -6.64
C GLN A 515 -13.83 22.52 -8.14
N ALA A 516 -15.07 22.53 -8.61
CA ALA A 516 -15.37 22.83 -10.00
C ALA A 516 -15.66 24.33 -10.17
N LEU A 517 -14.96 24.97 -11.09
CA LEU A 517 -15.22 26.34 -11.53
C LEU A 517 -15.93 26.31 -12.88
N PRO A 518 -17.25 26.62 -12.91
CA PRO A 518 -17.97 26.76 -14.16
C PRO A 518 -17.44 27.94 -14.96
N LEU A 519 -16.92 27.67 -16.15
CA LEU A 519 -16.40 28.67 -17.06
C LEU A 519 -17.42 28.87 -18.20
N ASP A 520 -17.76 30.13 -18.44
CA ASP A 520 -18.49 30.52 -19.64
C ASP A 520 -17.45 31.01 -20.67
N PRO A 521 -17.24 30.29 -21.78
CA PRO A 521 -16.27 30.68 -22.79
C PRO A 521 -16.53 32.08 -23.40
N ALA A 522 -17.75 32.54 -23.32
CA ALA A 522 -18.14 33.87 -23.81
C ALA A 522 -17.73 35.01 -22.86
N ARG A 523 -17.35 34.71 -21.62
CA ARG A 523 -16.98 35.73 -20.63
C ARG A 523 -15.47 35.98 -20.58
N PRO A 524 -15.00 37.21 -20.87
CA PRO A 524 -13.56 37.53 -20.93
C PRO A 524 -12.77 37.30 -19.65
N PHE A 525 -13.45 37.25 -18.49
CA PHE A 525 -12.82 37.13 -17.18
C PHE A 525 -12.80 35.71 -16.60
N ALA A 526 -13.35 34.72 -17.30
CA ALA A 526 -13.39 33.33 -16.84
C ALA A 526 -11.99 32.76 -16.48
N THR A 527 -10.96 33.12 -17.26
CA THR A 527 -9.58 32.68 -17.03
C THR A 527 -8.92 33.33 -15.81
N ARG A 528 -9.35 34.52 -15.38
CA ARG A 528 -8.79 35.18 -14.18
C ARG A 528 -9.00 34.36 -12.92
N VAL A 529 -10.15 33.70 -12.78
CA VAL A 529 -10.43 32.85 -11.62
C VAL A 529 -9.48 31.68 -11.54
N LEU A 530 -9.17 31.07 -12.68
CA LEU A 530 -8.17 29.98 -12.75
C LEU A 530 -6.75 30.46 -12.43
N ILE A 531 -6.36 31.65 -12.95
CA ILE A 531 -5.06 32.26 -12.63
C ILE A 531 -4.91 32.48 -11.12
N HIS A 532 -5.94 33.03 -10.48
CA HIS A 532 -5.95 33.22 -9.01
C HIS A 532 -5.89 31.89 -8.26
N ALA A 533 -6.62 30.86 -8.67
CA ALA A 533 -6.59 29.55 -8.06
C ALA A 533 -5.18 28.93 -8.08
N VAL A 534 -4.51 28.97 -9.25
CA VAL A 534 -3.14 28.48 -9.39
C VAL A 534 -2.17 29.31 -8.55
N ALA A 535 -2.28 30.65 -8.60
CA ALA A 535 -1.42 31.54 -7.82
C ALA A 535 -1.57 31.31 -6.31
N ALA A 536 -2.77 30.97 -5.86
CA ALA A 536 -3.06 30.58 -4.47
C ALA A 536 -2.52 29.18 -4.11
N GLY A 537 -1.91 28.44 -5.02
CA GLY A 537 -1.35 27.13 -4.78
C GLY A 537 -2.35 25.97 -4.90
N SER A 538 -3.44 26.17 -5.63
CA SER A 538 -4.38 25.10 -5.97
C SER A 538 -4.09 24.55 -7.37
N PRO A 539 -3.76 23.27 -7.55
CA PRO A 539 -3.60 22.66 -8.86
C PRO A 539 -4.88 22.80 -9.69
N VAL A 540 -4.74 23.16 -10.96
CA VAL A 540 -5.89 23.30 -11.88
C VAL A 540 -5.84 22.19 -12.91
N VAL A 541 -6.97 21.50 -13.08
CA VAL A 541 -7.18 20.50 -14.14
C VAL A 541 -7.95 21.16 -15.28
N ILE A 542 -7.40 21.06 -16.49
CA ILE A 542 -7.98 21.64 -17.68
C ILE A 542 -7.91 20.70 -18.87
N PHE A 543 -8.92 20.76 -19.72
CA PHE A 543 -8.94 20.13 -21.05
C PHE A 543 -8.70 21.21 -22.10
N PRO A 544 -7.45 21.36 -22.60
CA PRO A 544 -7.09 22.49 -23.47
C PRO A 544 -7.82 22.49 -24.81
N GLU A 545 -8.37 21.34 -25.21
CA GLU A 545 -9.21 21.19 -26.42
C GLU A 545 -10.62 21.78 -26.26
N GLY A 546 -11.05 22.08 -25.03
CA GLY A 546 -12.33 22.71 -24.71
C GLY A 546 -13.57 21.87 -25.01
N ARG A 547 -13.42 20.69 -25.60
CA ARG A 547 -14.50 19.74 -25.90
C ARG A 547 -13.98 18.31 -26.05
N ILE A 548 -14.88 17.34 -25.87
CA ILE A 548 -14.55 15.92 -26.11
C ILE A 548 -14.28 15.73 -27.61
N THR A 549 -13.19 15.06 -27.96
CA THR A 549 -12.80 14.79 -29.34
C THR A 549 -13.87 14.02 -30.11
N VAL A 550 -14.03 14.37 -31.36
CA VAL A 550 -14.86 13.65 -32.33
C VAL A 550 -14.02 12.98 -33.42
N THR A 551 -12.70 13.16 -33.38
CA THR A 551 -11.76 12.60 -34.36
C THR A 551 -10.87 11.51 -33.76
N GLY A 552 -10.77 11.41 -32.41
CA GLY A 552 -9.83 10.54 -31.72
C GLY A 552 -8.38 11.04 -31.67
N SER A 553 -8.11 12.19 -32.29
CA SER A 553 -6.80 12.84 -32.32
C SER A 553 -6.82 14.13 -31.53
N LEU A 554 -5.62 14.67 -31.21
CA LEU A 554 -5.48 16.00 -30.62
C LEU A 554 -6.10 17.05 -31.55
N MET A 555 -7.07 17.77 -31.00
CA MET A 555 -7.77 18.83 -31.72
C MET A 555 -7.11 20.18 -31.48
N LYS A 556 -7.78 21.25 -31.89
CA LYS A 556 -7.35 22.63 -31.64
C LYS A 556 -7.22 22.86 -30.13
N VAL A 557 -6.07 23.35 -29.70
CA VAL A 557 -5.80 23.81 -28.35
C VAL A 557 -6.15 25.29 -28.23
N TYR A 558 -6.95 25.66 -27.23
CA TYR A 558 -7.34 27.04 -27.01
C TYR A 558 -6.31 27.82 -26.20
N ASP A 559 -6.05 29.08 -26.61
CA ASP A 559 -5.07 29.98 -25.99
C ASP A 559 -5.37 30.26 -24.49
N GLY A 560 -6.59 30.07 -24.04
CA GLY A 560 -7.02 30.34 -22.65
C GLY A 560 -6.23 29.52 -21.64
N ALA A 561 -5.98 28.25 -21.93
CA ALA A 561 -5.19 27.37 -21.05
C ALA A 561 -3.72 27.84 -20.96
N ALA A 562 -3.13 28.20 -22.08
CA ALA A 562 -1.77 28.75 -22.13
C ALA A 562 -1.67 30.09 -21.38
N MET A 563 -2.71 30.94 -21.47
CA MET A 563 -2.76 32.22 -20.73
C MET A 563 -2.83 32.00 -19.21
N VAL A 564 -3.53 30.95 -18.74
CA VAL A 564 -3.53 30.59 -17.31
C VAL A 564 -2.11 30.24 -16.87
N ALA A 565 -1.40 29.38 -17.61
CA ALA A 565 -0.02 28.99 -17.29
C ALA A 565 0.95 30.18 -17.32
N ASP A 566 0.89 31.00 -18.39
CA ASP A 566 1.75 32.19 -18.56
C ASP A 566 1.59 33.22 -17.43
N LYS A 567 0.34 33.53 -17.03
CA LYS A 567 0.06 34.57 -16.04
C LYS A 567 0.24 34.10 -14.59
N SER A 568 0.10 32.80 -14.32
CA SER A 568 0.29 32.24 -12.96
C SER A 568 1.70 31.70 -12.72
N GLY A 569 2.52 31.56 -13.77
CA GLY A 569 3.81 30.88 -13.69
C GLY A 569 3.69 29.40 -13.37
N ALA A 570 2.56 28.76 -13.74
CA ALA A 570 2.30 27.37 -13.46
C ALA A 570 3.21 26.42 -14.23
N MET A 571 3.67 25.36 -13.58
CA MET A 571 4.23 24.18 -14.26
C MET A 571 3.12 23.42 -14.97
N ILE A 572 3.31 23.10 -16.25
CA ILE A 572 2.37 22.29 -17.02
C ILE A 572 2.70 20.84 -16.81
N VAL A 573 1.69 20.05 -16.41
CA VAL A 573 1.77 18.59 -16.28
C VAL A 573 0.96 17.98 -17.42
N PRO A 574 1.60 17.48 -18.49
CA PRO A 574 0.90 16.85 -19.59
C PRO A 574 0.41 15.45 -19.17
N VAL A 575 -0.88 15.17 -19.33
CA VAL A 575 -1.48 13.88 -18.99
C VAL A 575 -2.27 13.36 -20.17
N ARG A 576 -2.03 12.10 -20.54
CA ARG A 576 -2.81 11.41 -21.57
C ARG A 576 -3.61 10.25 -20.97
N ILE A 577 -4.88 10.20 -21.32
CA ILE A 577 -5.78 9.09 -21.05
C ILE A 577 -6.05 8.40 -22.37
N ASP A 578 -5.66 7.14 -22.48
CA ASP A 578 -5.92 6.25 -23.61
C ASP A 578 -6.87 5.14 -23.18
N GLY A 579 -7.74 4.68 -24.10
CA GLY A 579 -8.68 3.58 -23.88
C GLY A 579 -10.11 4.04 -23.64
N LEU A 580 -10.32 5.23 -23.04
CA LEU A 580 -11.68 5.76 -22.81
C LEU A 580 -12.40 6.15 -24.09
N GLU A 581 -11.70 6.37 -25.20
CA GLU A 581 -12.28 6.52 -26.53
C GLU A 581 -13.11 5.31 -26.97
N ASN A 582 -12.77 4.12 -26.46
CA ASN A 582 -13.49 2.88 -26.70
C ASN A 582 -14.65 2.64 -25.71
N SER A 583 -14.87 3.52 -24.72
CA SER A 583 -15.91 3.37 -23.71
C SER A 583 -17.29 3.73 -24.28
N LEU A 584 -18.35 3.30 -23.59
CA LEU A 584 -19.72 3.71 -23.91
C LEU A 584 -19.95 5.22 -23.76
N PHE A 585 -19.06 5.91 -23.02
CA PHE A 585 -19.12 7.34 -22.73
C PHE A 585 -18.31 8.19 -23.71
N SER A 586 -17.73 7.57 -24.75
CA SER A 586 -17.03 8.26 -25.83
C SER A 586 -18.02 8.95 -26.78
N ARG A 587 -17.59 10.07 -27.37
CA ARG A 587 -18.31 10.79 -28.42
C ARG A 587 -17.96 10.34 -29.83
N LEU A 588 -16.97 9.47 -29.99
CA LEU A 588 -16.58 8.93 -31.29
C LEU A 588 -17.72 8.09 -31.86
N ALA A 589 -17.91 8.17 -33.17
CA ALA A 589 -18.94 7.40 -33.86
C ALA A 589 -18.66 5.89 -33.78
N PRO A 590 -19.69 5.02 -33.77
CA PRO A 590 -19.51 3.56 -33.76
C PRO A 590 -18.65 3.02 -34.91
N GLU A 591 -18.58 3.76 -36.01
CA GLU A 591 -17.77 3.45 -37.18
C GLU A 591 -16.29 3.71 -36.95
N GLN A 592 -15.94 4.63 -36.02
CA GLN A 592 -14.56 5.01 -35.72
C GLN A 592 -13.91 4.10 -34.67
N VAL A 593 -14.69 3.63 -33.66
CA VAL A 593 -14.17 2.85 -32.54
C VAL A 593 -15.06 1.65 -32.20
N ARG A 594 -14.44 0.58 -31.71
CA ARG A 594 -15.16 -0.55 -31.15
C ARG A 594 -15.50 -0.27 -29.69
N ARG A 595 -16.76 0.02 -29.38
CA ARG A 595 -17.21 0.27 -28.00
C ARG A 595 -17.09 -0.99 -27.14
N ARG A 596 -16.58 -0.81 -25.92
CA ARG A 596 -16.46 -1.83 -24.88
C ARG A 596 -17.06 -1.29 -23.60
N LEU A 597 -17.66 -2.18 -22.79
CA LEU A 597 -18.23 -1.81 -21.50
C LEU A 597 -17.14 -1.34 -20.54
N PHE A 598 -16.05 -2.10 -20.46
CA PHE A 598 -14.90 -1.85 -19.60
C PHE A 598 -13.58 -1.98 -20.39
N PRO A 599 -13.20 -0.95 -21.16
CA PRO A 599 -11.93 -0.97 -21.88
C PRO A 599 -10.74 -0.90 -20.93
N HIS A 600 -9.56 -1.36 -21.37
CA HIS A 600 -8.31 -1.14 -20.69
C HIS A 600 -7.92 0.33 -20.78
N LEU A 601 -7.61 0.96 -19.63
CA LEU A 601 -7.24 2.36 -19.54
C LEU A 601 -5.75 2.50 -19.28
N ARG A 602 -5.10 3.37 -20.04
CA ARG A 602 -3.72 3.77 -19.79
C ARG A 602 -3.68 5.28 -19.53
N VAL A 603 -3.14 5.65 -18.38
CA VAL A 603 -2.91 7.05 -18.02
C VAL A 603 -1.41 7.29 -17.97
N THR A 604 -0.91 8.19 -18.79
CA THR A 604 0.50 8.56 -18.84
C THR A 604 0.67 10.01 -18.43
N VAL A 605 1.50 10.25 -17.43
CA VAL A 605 1.83 11.59 -16.91
C VAL A 605 3.29 11.87 -17.24
N LEU A 606 3.54 12.85 -18.12
CA LEU A 606 4.89 13.28 -18.44
C LEU A 606 5.46 14.20 -17.36
N PRO A 607 6.80 14.39 -17.32
CA PRO A 607 7.44 15.34 -16.42
C PRO A 607 6.86 16.75 -16.55
N PRO A 608 6.73 17.48 -15.43
CA PRO A 608 6.26 18.86 -15.46
C PRO A 608 7.26 19.75 -16.17
N GLN A 609 6.75 20.70 -16.96
CA GLN A 609 7.58 21.64 -17.71
C GLN A 609 6.97 23.05 -17.69
N PRO A 610 7.82 24.11 -17.75
CA PRO A 610 7.33 25.48 -17.82
C PRO A 610 6.81 25.80 -19.23
N LEU A 611 5.88 26.75 -19.31
CA LEU A 611 5.48 27.31 -20.58
C LEU A 611 6.50 28.40 -21.01
N VAL A 612 7.34 28.09 -22.00
CA VAL A 612 8.37 29.00 -22.49
C VAL A 612 7.78 29.85 -23.63
N ILE A 613 7.74 31.16 -23.42
CA ILE A 613 7.30 32.18 -24.39
C ILE A 613 8.34 33.29 -24.43
N ASP A 614 8.63 33.79 -25.62
CA ASP A 614 9.53 34.92 -25.80
C ASP A 614 9.12 36.11 -24.90
N PRO A 615 10.02 36.58 -24.01
CA PRO A 615 9.72 37.64 -23.04
C PRO A 615 9.42 39.01 -23.71
N GLU A 616 9.86 39.24 -24.95
CA GLU A 616 9.61 40.50 -25.67
C GLU A 616 8.17 40.60 -26.19
N LEU A 617 7.49 39.48 -26.40
CA LEU A 617 6.13 39.46 -26.91
C LEU A 617 5.13 40.01 -25.88
N ARG A 618 4.19 40.83 -26.36
CA ARG A 618 3.11 41.42 -25.55
C ARG A 618 1.75 41.21 -26.23
N GLY A 619 0.68 41.34 -25.44
CA GLY A 619 -0.69 41.33 -25.94
C GLY A 619 -1.08 40.08 -26.73
N ARG A 620 -1.67 40.28 -27.91
CA ARG A 620 -2.15 39.20 -28.79
C ARG A 620 -1.05 38.27 -29.29
N PRO A 621 0.13 38.79 -29.79
CA PRO A 621 1.23 37.92 -30.19
C PRO A 621 1.72 36.98 -29.08
N ARG A 622 1.86 37.45 -27.84
CA ARG A 622 2.24 36.63 -26.69
C ARG A 622 1.22 35.50 -26.42
N ARG A 623 -0.07 35.83 -26.52
CA ARG A 623 -1.14 34.84 -26.33
C ARG A 623 -1.10 33.75 -27.40
N VAL A 624 -0.92 34.12 -28.69
CA VAL A 624 -0.82 33.16 -29.80
C VAL A 624 0.42 32.26 -29.63
N ALA A 625 1.58 32.85 -29.28
CA ALA A 625 2.81 32.13 -29.03
C ALA A 625 2.65 31.14 -27.85
N GLY A 626 1.95 31.56 -26.79
CA GLY A 626 1.63 30.67 -25.66
C GLY A 626 0.75 29.46 -26.06
N GLY A 627 -0.29 29.72 -26.90
CA GLY A 627 -1.11 28.65 -27.47
C GLY A 627 -0.30 27.64 -28.29
N ALA A 628 0.60 28.17 -29.15
CA ALA A 628 1.50 27.33 -29.95
C ALA A 628 2.49 26.51 -29.07
N ALA A 629 3.02 27.12 -28.01
CA ALA A 629 3.89 26.42 -27.05
C ALA A 629 3.14 25.29 -26.31
N LEU A 630 1.92 25.55 -25.85
CA LEU A 630 1.09 24.51 -25.21
C LEU A 630 0.72 23.39 -26.19
N TYR A 631 0.38 23.74 -27.44
CA TYR A 631 0.10 22.74 -28.49
C TYR A 631 1.32 21.84 -28.73
N ARG A 632 2.55 22.41 -28.74
CA ARG A 632 3.79 21.63 -28.86
C ARG A 632 3.95 20.64 -27.71
N ILE A 633 3.75 21.09 -26.47
CA ILE A 633 3.81 20.22 -25.27
C ILE A 633 2.83 19.04 -25.39
N LEU A 634 1.60 19.31 -25.84
CA LEU A 634 0.60 18.24 -26.02
C LEU A 634 0.89 17.34 -27.22
N SER A 635 1.50 17.87 -28.28
CA SER A 635 1.96 17.07 -29.42
C SER A 635 3.11 16.14 -29.02
N GLU A 636 4.05 16.63 -28.21
CA GLU A 636 5.12 15.80 -27.61
C GLU A 636 4.54 14.71 -26.71
N LEU A 637 3.49 15.00 -25.92
CA LEU A 637 2.77 14.01 -25.13
C LEU A 637 2.20 12.90 -26.03
N VAL A 638 1.51 13.25 -27.11
CA VAL A 638 0.96 12.30 -28.07
C VAL A 638 2.05 11.45 -28.69
N PHE A 639 3.16 12.06 -29.11
CA PHE A 639 4.29 11.35 -29.70
C PHE A 639 4.95 10.39 -28.70
N ALA A 640 5.30 10.86 -27.51
CA ALA A 640 5.96 10.08 -26.47
C ALA A 640 5.13 8.87 -25.97
N THR A 641 3.81 8.95 -26.10
CA THR A 641 2.89 7.89 -25.66
C THR A 641 2.37 7.00 -26.77
N SER A 642 2.67 7.36 -28.03
CA SER A 642 2.31 6.54 -29.20
C SER A 642 3.33 5.41 -29.39
N PRO A 643 2.91 4.21 -29.82
CA PRO A 643 3.82 3.12 -30.13
C PRO A 643 4.58 3.43 -31.41
N ILE A 644 5.86 3.84 -31.28
CA ILE A 644 6.74 4.24 -32.39
C ILE A 644 7.69 3.11 -32.84
N ASP A 645 7.72 1.99 -32.13
CA ASP A 645 8.61 0.83 -32.35
C ASP A 645 8.04 -0.20 -33.36
N ARG A 646 7.03 0.20 -34.13
CA ARG A 646 6.37 -0.64 -35.15
C ARG A 646 6.36 0.01 -36.52
N THR A 647 6.42 -0.82 -37.58
CA THR A 647 6.28 -0.36 -38.95
C THR A 647 4.84 0.09 -39.26
N LEU A 648 4.65 0.86 -40.34
CA LEU A 648 3.31 1.24 -40.82
C LEU A 648 2.44 0.01 -41.10
N PHE A 649 3.00 -1.03 -41.69
CA PHE A 649 2.30 -2.28 -41.95
C PHE A 649 1.82 -2.94 -40.64
N GLN A 650 2.70 -3.04 -39.67
CA GLN A 650 2.34 -3.56 -38.34
C GLN A 650 1.26 -2.73 -37.65
N ALA A 651 1.28 -1.40 -37.82
CA ALA A 651 0.26 -0.51 -37.30
C ALA A 651 -1.10 -0.76 -37.96
N VAL A 652 -1.13 -0.87 -39.30
CA VAL A 652 -2.35 -1.18 -40.05
C VAL A 652 -2.88 -2.58 -39.69
N ALA A 653 -2.00 -3.57 -39.57
CA ALA A 653 -2.38 -4.92 -39.17
C ALA A 653 -2.93 -4.97 -37.74
N ALA A 654 -2.40 -4.17 -36.82
CA ALA A 654 -2.91 -4.04 -35.46
C ALA A 654 -4.29 -3.38 -35.46
N ALA A 655 -4.47 -2.29 -36.21
CA ALA A 655 -5.75 -1.61 -36.37
C ALA A 655 -6.81 -2.54 -36.98
N ALA A 656 -6.43 -3.35 -37.97
CA ALA A 656 -7.33 -4.36 -38.56
C ALA A 656 -7.79 -5.43 -37.57
N ARG A 657 -6.93 -5.82 -36.60
CA ARG A 657 -7.32 -6.75 -35.51
C ARG A 657 -8.25 -6.08 -34.51
N GLU A 658 -8.02 -4.83 -34.19
CA GLU A 658 -8.77 -4.07 -33.21
C GLU A 658 -10.14 -3.66 -33.74
N HIS A 659 -10.21 -3.09 -34.93
CA HIS A 659 -11.43 -2.55 -35.52
C HIS A 659 -12.19 -3.55 -36.39
N GLY A 660 -11.55 -4.63 -36.82
CA GLY A 660 -12.12 -5.67 -37.68
C GLY A 660 -11.78 -5.44 -39.15
N ARG A 661 -11.48 -6.54 -39.88
CA ARG A 661 -11.06 -6.51 -41.30
C ARG A 661 -12.07 -5.95 -42.28
N LYS A 662 -13.36 -6.00 -41.92
CA LYS A 662 -14.47 -5.50 -42.80
C LYS A 662 -14.70 -4.01 -42.70
N ARG A 663 -14.05 -3.31 -41.72
CA ARG A 663 -14.20 -1.85 -41.58
C ARG A 663 -13.42 -1.09 -42.65
N ILE A 664 -13.95 0.09 -43.02
CA ILE A 664 -13.31 1.01 -43.94
C ILE A 664 -12.04 1.54 -43.27
N ALA A 665 -10.89 1.37 -43.92
CA ALA A 665 -9.60 1.86 -43.48
C ALA A 665 -9.23 3.18 -44.15
N VAL A 666 -9.58 3.31 -45.41
CA VAL A 666 -9.27 4.49 -46.26
C VAL A 666 -10.48 4.83 -47.09
N GLN A 667 -10.74 6.11 -47.23
CA GLN A 667 -11.74 6.65 -48.14
C GLN A 667 -11.10 7.69 -49.03
N ASP A 668 -11.13 7.48 -50.30
CA ASP A 668 -10.57 8.36 -51.32
C ASP A 668 -11.68 8.80 -52.29
N PRO A 669 -11.81 10.11 -52.60
CA PRO A 669 -12.83 10.61 -53.53
C PRO A 669 -12.74 10.01 -54.91
N THR A 670 -11.58 9.57 -55.37
CA THR A 670 -11.33 9.04 -56.73
C THR A 670 -11.36 7.52 -56.78
N SER A 671 -10.77 6.82 -55.80
CA SER A 671 -10.65 5.36 -55.76
C SER A 671 -11.70 4.68 -54.86
N GLY A 672 -12.54 5.45 -54.19
CA GLY A 672 -13.64 4.95 -53.34
C GLY A 672 -13.19 4.48 -51.96
N THR A 673 -13.92 3.53 -51.37
CA THR A 673 -13.66 3.04 -50.01
C THR A 673 -12.88 1.74 -49.99
N MET A 674 -11.87 1.64 -49.15
CA MET A 674 -11.06 0.44 -48.94
C MET A 674 -11.15 -0.04 -47.49
N THR A 675 -11.50 -1.31 -47.29
CA THR A 675 -11.52 -1.93 -45.97
C THR A 675 -10.09 -2.32 -45.50
N TYR A 676 -9.90 -2.49 -44.17
CA TYR A 676 -8.65 -3.00 -43.64
C TYR A 676 -8.23 -4.35 -44.28
N GLY A 677 -9.19 -5.24 -44.51
CA GLY A 677 -8.90 -6.53 -45.15
C GLY A 677 -8.33 -6.34 -46.55
N ARG A 678 -8.98 -5.48 -47.37
CA ARG A 678 -8.57 -5.20 -48.74
C ARG A 678 -7.21 -4.46 -48.80
N LEU A 679 -6.99 -3.52 -47.87
CA LEU A 679 -5.74 -2.81 -47.74
C LEU A 679 -4.58 -3.77 -47.39
N LEU A 680 -4.78 -4.67 -46.42
CA LEU A 680 -3.78 -5.65 -46.03
C LEU A 680 -3.48 -6.67 -47.14
N THR A 681 -4.51 -7.12 -47.86
CA THR A 681 -4.33 -8.04 -49.00
C THR A 681 -3.57 -7.34 -50.14
N GLY A 682 -3.93 -6.09 -50.47
CA GLY A 682 -3.23 -5.32 -51.50
C GLY A 682 -1.76 -4.92 -51.10
N ALA A 683 -1.44 -4.82 -49.82
CA ALA A 683 -0.09 -4.56 -49.35
C ALA A 683 0.77 -5.83 -49.27
N ALA A 684 0.18 -7.01 -49.38
CA ALA A 684 0.88 -8.31 -49.35
C ALA A 684 1.17 -8.87 -50.77
N VAL A 685 0.55 -8.29 -51.81
CA VAL A 685 0.79 -8.56 -53.23
C VAL A 685 1.73 -7.47 -53.78
#